data_72c5c2dc513b0fb5ed38e0f215b337e6
#
_entry.id   72c5c2dc513b0fb5ed38e0f215b337e6
#
_cell.length_a   1.000
_cell.length_b   1.000
_cell.length_c   1.000
_cell.angle_alpha   90.00
_cell.angle_beta   90.00
_cell.angle_gamma   90.00
#
_symmetry.space_group_name_H-M   'P 1'
#
loop_
_entity.id
_entity.type
_entity.pdbx_description
1 polymer ?
#
loop_
_entity_poly.entity_id
_entity_poly.type
_entity_poly.pdbx_seq_one_letter_code
_entity_poly.pdbx_strand_id
1 'polypeptide(L)'
;MSRVAYSATKDVFISDVRLNRFIPKMREGARMNHIGGSDSEIRSWQSNAPSVRNLLEESQIPDNVIVSFEYKVPNGGRIDCMLYGIGIDGKHNVIHIELKQWSNDSVRELYDNGVFKVDAFTGGSFRTVCHPSQQVANYQTHLLNFVEELNAPNTNLEGMAYCYNYYSQIEPRALYANHYRSILDEHKLYSADDIKVFSSKIHDLLCNGSGLEIFNRITHSRIRQSKTLLDAAANMFRGLTEFSLLDDQIAASETIFAEVKKANKRNGKTVIIIKGGPGTGKTVIALHVLAQMAKEGKTSNMFFTTRSKALRESLRERLRTVMLENGSISNASDMIANIFHFKPYYYKENDVDLLLVDEAHRVQKSANYMGDKFYEQTYLSQVTSLMYCAKTCVFFIDDMQAIKPEEIGNSADIRLAASQYKNDVANFQESEFYQKLLKTQESCKKNKQKRNILAEKIANSTSTDYKALSTLDTKITEQERELTKFENIKQVQSHLTTDIKVVELELKSQFRCNGSDNYLNWLDEVLYNDSANIHTSFDRDEYEFGIYDNPLNLYNKIKSLDNPDAYPKQVARIAAGYCWKWSTQLEDNGDLKKDVVIGDFSMPWETNNVRARGIFRDLYASSADTWAIEPGGINQVGCIFSIQGFEIDYIGVILGNDIKYDELNDCLIGVTGNNRAVTSNDNRTYTRHIRNAYRVLMSRGKKGCFIYSCDPKVSAFFKRNLRYHINTEWQPMPMAAEPEYKGFSNIIIDDYDYNKLKEKENFIPIYTLRAACGDFDNLQDVEREGWVNVSGCGFRPDPLKHFVVHACGNSMEPKIHDGDLCVFEWYHGGSRNGEIVLTQCNKSDYDYGGRYTIKKYSSKKVYEEDGAWHHAEVTLHSLNPDYDD
;
A
#
# COMPACT_ATOMS: atom_id res chain seq x y z
N MET A 1 -14.09 -3.58 13.12
CA MET A 1 -14.68 -2.82 11.98
C MET A 1 -15.37 -3.77 11.04
N SER A 2 -16.47 -3.36 10.45
CA SER A 2 -17.06 -4.14 9.37
C SER A 2 -16.13 -4.11 8.15
N ARG A 3 -15.95 -5.25 7.48
CA ARG A 3 -15.15 -5.33 6.25
C ARG A 3 -15.89 -4.83 5.02
N VAL A 4 -17.03 -4.20 5.18
CA VAL A 4 -17.88 -3.73 4.08
C VAL A 4 -18.22 -2.26 4.25
N ALA A 5 -18.37 -1.54 3.15
CA ALA A 5 -18.84 -0.16 3.19
C ALA A 5 -20.36 -0.09 3.43
N TYR A 6 -21.10 -1.10 2.97
CA TYR A 6 -22.55 -1.18 3.13
C TYR A 6 -22.98 -2.64 3.30
N SER A 7 -23.94 -2.89 4.17
CA SER A 7 -24.66 -4.17 4.26
C SER A 7 -26.08 -3.96 4.73
N ALA A 8 -27.00 -4.71 4.15
CA ALA A 8 -28.42 -4.68 4.50
C ALA A 8 -29.12 -5.97 4.05
N THR A 9 -30.32 -6.22 4.54
CA THR A 9 -31.24 -7.20 3.94
C THR A 9 -31.66 -6.72 2.54
N LYS A 10 -32.06 -7.65 1.68
CA LYS A 10 -32.45 -7.35 0.29
C LYS A 10 -33.54 -6.26 0.21
N ASP A 11 -34.59 -6.35 1.03
CA ASP A 11 -35.68 -5.39 1.07
C ASP A 11 -35.24 -3.98 1.47
N VAL A 12 -34.36 -3.89 2.52
CA VAL A 12 -33.76 -2.61 2.93
C VAL A 12 -32.87 -2.05 1.86
N PHE A 13 -32.03 -2.87 1.21
CA PHE A 13 -31.18 -2.42 0.10
C PHE A 13 -32.02 -1.86 -1.06
N ILE A 14 -33.07 -2.58 -1.49
CA ILE A 14 -33.96 -2.12 -2.56
C ILE A 14 -34.64 -0.79 -2.18
N SER A 15 -35.08 -0.68 -0.92
CA SER A 15 -35.66 0.56 -0.39
C SER A 15 -34.61 1.71 -0.39
N ASP A 16 -33.40 1.45 0.09
CA ASP A 16 -32.33 2.46 0.14
C ASP A 16 -31.95 2.97 -1.27
N VAL A 17 -31.91 2.08 -2.27
CA VAL A 17 -31.64 2.49 -3.66
C VAL A 17 -32.79 3.32 -4.22
N ARG A 18 -34.06 2.90 -4.02
CA ARG A 18 -35.25 3.61 -4.50
C ARG A 18 -35.42 5.00 -3.87
N LEU A 19 -35.05 5.14 -2.59
CA LEU A 19 -35.17 6.37 -1.83
C LEU A 19 -33.89 7.22 -1.83
N ASN A 20 -32.92 6.91 -2.69
CA ASN A 20 -31.62 7.57 -2.79
C ASN A 20 -30.82 7.61 -1.47
N ARG A 21 -31.07 6.66 -0.53
CA ARG A 21 -30.36 6.56 0.76
C ARG A 21 -29.09 5.71 0.66
N PHE A 22 -28.94 4.93 -0.40
CA PHE A 22 -27.81 4.02 -0.56
C PHE A 22 -26.46 4.75 -0.59
N ILE A 23 -26.32 5.81 -1.38
CA ILE A 23 -25.05 6.54 -1.50
C ILE A 23 -24.63 7.25 -0.21
N PRO A 24 -25.53 7.97 0.51
CA PRO A 24 -25.20 8.48 1.84
C PRO A 24 -24.71 7.41 2.81
N LYS A 25 -25.39 6.27 2.90
CA LYS A 25 -24.99 5.14 3.76
C LYS A 25 -23.66 4.52 3.34
N MET A 26 -23.42 4.39 2.01
CA MET A 26 -22.16 3.93 1.47
C MET A 26 -21.00 4.85 1.86
N ARG A 27 -21.17 6.18 1.74
CA ARG A 27 -20.16 7.17 2.13
C ARG A 27 -19.85 7.08 3.62
N GLU A 28 -20.87 7.00 4.45
CA GLU A 28 -20.71 6.88 5.90
C GLU A 28 -19.98 5.58 6.28
N GLY A 29 -20.43 4.44 5.75
CA GLY A 29 -19.78 3.16 6.03
C GLY A 29 -18.37 3.08 5.46
N ALA A 30 -18.13 3.66 4.27
CA ALA A 30 -16.79 3.74 3.69
C ALA A 30 -15.85 4.57 4.55
N ARG A 31 -16.31 5.72 5.08
CA ARG A 31 -15.57 6.55 6.01
C ARG A 31 -15.27 5.82 7.33
N MET A 32 -16.29 5.20 7.94
CA MET A 32 -16.16 4.49 9.22
C MET A 32 -15.22 3.29 9.13
N ASN A 33 -15.21 2.60 8.00
CA ASN A 33 -14.43 1.37 7.79
C ASN A 33 -13.15 1.61 6.97
N HIS A 34 -12.80 2.87 6.67
CA HIS A 34 -11.66 3.28 5.85
C HIS A 34 -11.60 2.53 4.49
N ILE A 35 -12.73 2.52 3.79
CA ILE A 35 -12.92 1.80 2.51
C ILE A 35 -13.07 2.79 1.36
N GLY A 36 -12.06 3.59 1.05
CA GLY A 36 -12.12 4.51 -0.11
C GLY A 36 -13.16 5.62 0.02
N GLY A 37 -13.64 6.14 -1.10
CA GLY A 37 -14.65 7.21 -1.14
C GLY A 37 -14.33 8.34 -2.13
N SER A 38 -13.41 8.08 -3.09
CA SER A 38 -13.11 9.03 -4.18
C SER A 38 -14.33 9.29 -5.06
N ASP A 39 -14.38 10.45 -5.72
CA ASP A 39 -15.47 10.81 -6.63
C ASP A 39 -15.71 9.81 -7.78
N SER A 40 -14.65 9.13 -8.21
CA SER A 40 -14.76 8.06 -9.22
C SER A 40 -15.45 6.82 -8.66
N GLU A 41 -15.15 6.45 -7.42
CA GLU A 41 -15.79 5.31 -6.72
C GLU A 41 -17.24 5.61 -6.43
N ILE A 42 -17.57 6.82 -5.99
CA ILE A 42 -18.95 7.24 -5.75
C ILE A 42 -19.78 7.16 -7.04
N ARG A 43 -19.24 7.59 -8.19
CA ARG A 43 -19.92 7.43 -9.49
C ARG A 43 -20.12 5.96 -9.85
N SER A 44 -19.16 5.10 -9.54
CA SER A 44 -19.30 3.65 -9.72
C SER A 44 -20.43 3.09 -8.86
N TRP A 45 -20.49 3.45 -7.59
CA TRP A 45 -21.57 3.03 -6.68
C TRP A 45 -22.96 3.47 -7.16
N GLN A 46 -23.07 4.71 -7.67
CA GLN A 46 -24.33 5.23 -8.23
C GLN A 46 -24.82 4.43 -9.43
N SER A 47 -23.88 3.93 -10.25
CA SER A 47 -24.21 3.12 -11.43
C SER A 47 -24.46 1.66 -11.10
N ASN A 48 -23.74 1.11 -10.13
CA ASN A 48 -23.82 -0.31 -9.74
C ASN A 48 -25.12 -0.64 -9.00
N ALA A 49 -25.54 0.22 -8.06
CA ALA A 49 -26.68 -0.07 -7.19
C ALA A 49 -28.00 -0.33 -7.92
N PRO A 50 -28.44 0.48 -8.91
CA PRO A 50 -29.64 0.19 -9.68
C PRO A 50 -29.59 -1.14 -10.44
N SER A 51 -28.40 -1.52 -10.96
CA SER A 51 -28.23 -2.76 -11.71
C SER A 51 -28.33 -3.99 -10.80
N VAL A 52 -27.74 -3.92 -9.59
CA VAL A 52 -27.87 -4.97 -8.58
C VAL A 52 -29.33 -5.04 -8.07
N ARG A 53 -29.98 -3.91 -7.80
CA ARG A 53 -31.40 -3.88 -7.42
C ARG A 53 -32.26 -4.60 -8.46
N ASN A 54 -32.11 -4.28 -9.73
CA ASN A 54 -32.91 -4.92 -10.80
C ASN A 54 -32.68 -6.43 -10.86
N LEU A 55 -31.42 -6.88 -10.69
CA LEU A 55 -31.08 -8.30 -10.62
C LEU A 55 -31.77 -8.99 -9.44
N LEU A 56 -31.76 -8.37 -8.26
CA LEU A 56 -32.34 -8.96 -7.05
C LEU A 56 -33.90 -8.94 -7.08
N GLU A 57 -34.50 -7.96 -7.69
CA GLU A 57 -35.95 -7.92 -7.90
C GLU A 57 -36.38 -9.05 -8.86
N GLU A 58 -35.65 -9.25 -9.96
CA GLU A 58 -35.93 -10.32 -10.93
C GLU A 58 -35.68 -11.71 -10.34
N SER A 59 -34.72 -11.85 -9.42
CA SER A 59 -34.34 -13.16 -8.86
C SER A 59 -35.33 -13.78 -7.90
N GLN A 60 -36.31 -13.02 -7.40
CA GLN A 60 -37.41 -13.49 -6.49
C GLN A 60 -36.87 -14.24 -5.25
N ILE A 61 -35.73 -13.83 -4.71
CA ILE A 61 -35.17 -14.41 -3.49
C ILE A 61 -35.81 -13.80 -2.22
N PRO A 62 -35.75 -14.48 -1.04
CA PRO A 62 -36.30 -13.97 0.22
C PRO A 62 -35.66 -12.64 0.65
N ASP A 63 -36.41 -11.85 1.41
CA ASP A 63 -36.01 -10.52 1.85
C ASP A 63 -34.86 -10.56 2.87
N ASN A 64 -34.70 -11.67 3.61
CA ASN A 64 -33.65 -11.86 4.60
C ASN A 64 -32.29 -12.35 4.03
N VAL A 65 -32.13 -12.35 2.71
CA VAL A 65 -30.80 -12.42 2.06
C VAL A 65 -30.04 -11.15 2.38
N ILE A 66 -28.74 -11.27 2.72
CA ILE A 66 -27.89 -10.10 2.97
C ILE A 66 -27.17 -9.69 1.68
N VAL A 67 -27.15 -8.39 1.44
CA VAL A 67 -26.43 -7.73 0.34
C VAL A 67 -25.34 -6.85 0.95
N SER A 68 -24.12 -6.96 0.49
CA SER A 68 -23.02 -6.07 0.91
C SER A 68 -22.27 -5.51 -0.28
N PHE A 69 -21.71 -4.30 -0.10
CA PHE A 69 -20.90 -3.63 -1.11
C PHE A 69 -19.53 -3.27 -0.57
N GLU A 70 -18.53 -3.26 -1.46
CA GLU A 70 -17.16 -2.91 -1.19
C GLU A 70 -16.60 -3.77 -0.03
N TYR A 71 -16.72 -5.09 -0.17
CA TYR A 71 -16.10 -5.99 0.79
C TYR A 71 -14.58 -5.89 0.69
N LYS A 72 -13.95 -5.42 1.75
CA LYS A 72 -12.49 -5.35 1.84
C LYS A 72 -11.92 -6.76 1.97
N VAL A 73 -11.29 -7.22 0.92
CA VAL A 73 -10.67 -8.54 0.90
C VAL A 73 -9.45 -8.51 1.83
N PRO A 74 -9.25 -9.52 2.69
CA PRO A 74 -8.02 -9.60 3.46
C PRO A 74 -6.79 -9.47 2.55
N ASN A 75 -5.86 -8.60 2.93
CA ASN A 75 -4.63 -8.36 2.18
C ASN A 75 -4.78 -7.66 0.81
N GLY A 76 -5.89 -6.97 0.59
CA GLY A 76 -6.00 -5.99 -0.49
C GLY A 76 -7.12 -6.22 -1.49
N GLY A 77 -7.52 -5.15 -2.15
CA GLY A 77 -8.64 -5.12 -3.08
C GLY A 77 -10.01 -5.07 -2.38
N ARG A 78 -11.01 -4.84 -3.19
CA ARG A 78 -12.42 -4.77 -2.74
C ARG A 78 -13.28 -5.47 -3.76
N ILE A 79 -14.27 -6.18 -3.27
CA ILE A 79 -15.28 -6.84 -4.10
C ILE A 79 -16.48 -5.92 -4.18
N ASP A 80 -16.92 -5.60 -5.38
CA ASP A 80 -17.99 -4.65 -5.64
C ASP A 80 -19.28 -5.00 -4.90
N CYS A 81 -19.74 -6.27 -5.01
CA CYS A 81 -20.97 -6.73 -4.37
C CYS A 81 -20.85 -8.19 -3.90
N MET A 82 -21.38 -8.48 -2.72
CA MET A 82 -21.51 -9.85 -2.22
C MET A 82 -22.93 -10.12 -1.70
N LEU A 83 -23.41 -11.35 -1.91
CA LEU A 83 -24.71 -11.84 -1.46
C LEU A 83 -24.51 -13.05 -0.56
N TYR A 84 -25.37 -13.17 0.47
CA TYR A 84 -25.28 -14.23 1.47
C TYR A 84 -26.65 -14.85 1.72
N GLY A 85 -26.74 -16.16 1.67
CA GLY A 85 -27.98 -16.86 1.93
C GLY A 85 -27.85 -18.38 1.82
N ILE A 86 -28.96 -19.10 1.95
CA ILE A 86 -29.05 -20.54 1.83
C ILE A 86 -29.69 -20.88 0.47
N GLY A 87 -29.08 -21.80 -0.26
CA GLY A 87 -29.56 -22.26 -1.55
C GLY A 87 -30.55 -23.42 -1.48
N ILE A 88 -31.00 -23.86 -2.66
CA ILE A 88 -31.91 -25.00 -2.80
C ILE A 88 -31.31 -26.30 -2.26
N ASP A 89 -29.98 -26.41 -2.29
CA ASP A 89 -29.20 -27.57 -1.78
C ASP A 89 -28.98 -27.53 -0.26
N GLY A 90 -29.49 -26.50 0.43
CA GLY A 90 -29.35 -26.29 1.87
C GLY A 90 -27.96 -25.80 2.29
N LYS A 91 -27.05 -25.49 1.35
CA LYS A 91 -25.72 -24.95 1.65
C LYS A 91 -25.77 -23.46 1.93
N HIS A 92 -24.81 -23.03 2.73
CA HIS A 92 -24.52 -21.61 2.96
C HIS A 92 -23.78 -21.06 1.75
N ASN A 93 -24.47 -20.28 0.93
CA ASN A 93 -23.88 -19.69 -0.26
C ASN A 93 -23.42 -18.26 -0.01
N VAL A 94 -22.18 -18.00 -0.42
CA VAL A 94 -21.57 -16.68 -0.52
C VAL A 94 -21.29 -16.42 -1.98
N ILE A 95 -21.91 -15.39 -2.54
CA ILE A 95 -21.73 -15.04 -3.95
C ILE A 95 -20.98 -13.72 -4.01
N HIS A 96 -19.88 -13.68 -4.75
CA HIS A 96 -19.23 -12.42 -5.07
C HIS A 96 -19.45 -12.06 -6.53
N ILE A 97 -19.78 -10.79 -6.76
CA ILE A 97 -20.13 -10.27 -8.09
C ILE A 97 -19.19 -9.11 -8.40
N GLU A 98 -18.44 -9.25 -9.48
CA GLU A 98 -17.66 -8.17 -10.08
C GLU A 98 -18.53 -7.41 -11.05
N LEU A 99 -18.69 -6.10 -10.85
CA LEU A 99 -19.59 -5.23 -11.60
C LEU A 99 -18.82 -4.36 -12.59
N LYS A 100 -19.22 -4.41 -13.86
CA LYS A 100 -18.63 -3.58 -14.92
C LYS A 100 -19.70 -2.82 -15.68
N GLN A 101 -19.52 -1.51 -15.79
CA GLN A 101 -20.39 -0.65 -16.61
C GLN A 101 -19.90 -0.48 -18.07
N TRP A 102 -19.08 -1.42 -18.54
CA TRP A 102 -18.57 -1.40 -19.90
C TRP A 102 -19.67 -1.64 -20.92
N SER A 103 -19.61 -0.92 -22.04
CA SER A 103 -20.43 -1.15 -23.24
C SER A 103 -19.60 -1.85 -24.32
N ASN A 104 -20.23 -2.34 -25.36
CA ASN A 104 -19.55 -3.04 -26.46
C ASN A 104 -18.46 -2.18 -27.10
N ASP A 105 -18.67 -0.87 -27.26
CA ASP A 105 -17.69 0.05 -27.85
C ASP A 105 -16.54 0.41 -26.90
N SER A 106 -16.70 0.18 -25.60
CA SER A 106 -15.72 0.52 -24.58
C SER A 106 -14.71 -0.60 -24.28
N VAL A 107 -14.83 -1.75 -24.95
CA VAL A 107 -13.95 -2.92 -24.74
C VAL A 107 -13.45 -3.46 -26.07
N ARG A 108 -12.20 -3.82 -26.13
CA ARG A 108 -11.53 -4.45 -27.26
C ARG A 108 -10.89 -5.76 -26.83
N GLU A 109 -11.00 -6.74 -27.71
CA GLU A 109 -10.30 -8.01 -27.56
C GLU A 109 -8.79 -7.81 -27.54
N LEU A 110 -8.10 -8.51 -26.65
CA LEU A 110 -6.65 -8.52 -26.57
C LEU A 110 -6.14 -9.96 -26.65
N TYR A 111 -5.34 -10.24 -27.67
CA TYR A 111 -4.71 -11.54 -27.82
C TYR A 111 -3.35 -11.54 -27.11
N ASP A 112 -3.28 -12.13 -25.91
CA ASP A 112 -2.03 -12.30 -25.15
C ASP A 112 -1.92 -13.72 -24.59
N ASN A 113 -0.71 -14.29 -24.61
CA ASN A 113 -0.46 -15.64 -24.12
C ASN A 113 -0.30 -15.63 -22.59
N GLY A 114 -1.28 -16.10 -21.84
CA GLY A 114 -1.09 -16.46 -20.44
C GLY A 114 -2.14 -15.97 -19.46
N VAL A 115 -2.42 -14.66 -19.35
CA VAL A 115 -3.47 -14.13 -18.49
C VAL A 115 -4.57 -13.51 -19.35
N PHE A 116 -5.83 -13.83 -19.06
CA PHE A 116 -6.95 -13.29 -19.83
C PHE A 116 -7.15 -11.80 -19.56
N LYS A 117 -6.88 -10.97 -20.56
CA LYS A 117 -6.89 -9.51 -20.51
C LYS A 117 -7.72 -8.93 -21.65
N VAL A 118 -8.17 -7.70 -21.47
CA VAL A 118 -8.87 -6.92 -22.47
C VAL A 118 -8.35 -5.48 -22.45
N ASP A 119 -8.51 -4.77 -23.57
CA ASP A 119 -8.34 -3.30 -23.55
C ASP A 119 -9.69 -2.65 -23.29
N ALA A 120 -9.85 -2.02 -22.13
CA ALA A 120 -11.08 -1.33 -21.75
C ALA A 120 -10.85 0.18 -21.65
N PHE A 121 -11.86 0.96 -22.04
CA PHE A 121 -11.85 2.41 -21.91
C PHE A 121 -12.12 2.81 -20.47
N THR A 122 -11.05 3.17 -19.77
CA THR A 122 -11.06 3.54 -18.34
C THR A 122 -10.21 4.77 -18.10
N GLY A 123 -10.71 5.72 -17.30
CA GLY A 123 -9.96 6.95 -16.99
C GLY A 123 -9.62 7.79 -18.24
N GLY A 124 -10.50 7.81 -19.25
CA GLY A 124 -10.37 8.64 -20.45
C GLY A 124 -9.48 8.05 -21.57
N SER A 125 -8.98 6.81 -21.42
CA SER A 125 -8.20 6.12 -22.46
C SER A 125 -8.39 4.61 -22.40
N PHE A 126 -8.07 3.92 -23.51
CA PHE A 126 -7.98 2.46 -23.50
C PHE A 126 -6.78 2.00 -22.70
N ARG A 127 -7.00 1.07 -21.79
CA ARG A 127 -5.98 0.45 -20.94
C ARG A 127 -6.16 -1.05 -20.92
N THR A 128 -5.05 -1.76 -20.89
CA THR A 128 -5.04 -3.21 -20.70
C THR A 128 -5.36 -3.51 -19.24
N VAL A 129 -6.45 -4.25 -19.03
CA VAL A 129 -6.96 -4.67 -17.72
C VAL A 129 -7.31 -6.16 -17.73
N CYS A 130 -7.52 -6.77 -16.57
CA CYS A 130 -8.01 -8.15 -16.49
C CYS A 130 -9.38 -8.29 -17.16
N HIS A 131 -9.58 -9.43 -17.84
CA HIS A 131 -10.92 -9.85 -18.21
C HIS A 131 -11.79 -10.00 -16.96
N PRO A 132 -13.10 -9.59 -16.95
CA PRO A 132 -13.93 -9.65 -15.75
C PRO A 132 -13.99 -11.04 -15.10
N SER A 133 -14.10 -12.13 -15.88
CA SER A 133 -14.06 -13.50 -15.35
C SER A 133 -12.70 -13.85 -14.73
N GLN A 134 -11.59 -13.33 -15.26
CA GLN A 134 -10.27 -13.53 -14.65
C GLN A 134 -10.16 -12.77 -13.32
N GLN A 135 -10.75 -11.59 -13.22
CA GLN A 135 -10.80 -10.84 -11.98
C GLN A 135 -11.60 -11.58 -10.90
N VAL A 136 -12.74 -12.15 -11.29
CA VAL A 136 -13.53 -13.05 -10.43
C VAL A 136 -12.70 -14.24 -9.94
N ALA A 137 -11.99 -14.95 -10.85
CA ALA A 137 -11.13 -16.07 -10.49
C ALA A 137 -10.05 -15.67 -9.47
N ASN A 138 -9.44 -14.51 -9.68
CA ASN A 138 -8.43 -13.95 -8.78
C ASN A 138 -9.00 -13.70 -7.39
N TYR A 139 -10.15 -13.04 -7.28
CA TYR A 139 -10.80 -12.78 -6.00
C TYR A 139 -11.29 -14.06 -5.32
N GLN A 140 -11.85 -15.01 -6.07
CA GLN A 140 -12.29 -16.28 -5.51
C GLN A 140 -11.13 -17.08 -4.91
N THR A 141 -10.04 -17.21 -5.66
CA THR A 141 -8.80 -17.85 -5.17
C THR A 141 -8.27 -17.15 -3.91
N HIS A 142 -8.29 -15.83 -3.92
CA HIS A 142 -7.82 -15.04 -2.78
C HIS A 142 -8.71 -15.22 -1.56
N LEU A 143 -10.02 -15.15 -1.70
CA LEU A 143 -10.97 -15.37 -0.61
C LEU A 143 -10.81 -16.76 0.02
N LEU A 144 -10.71 -17.81 -0.80
CA LEU A 144 -10.51 -19.18 -0.32
C LEU A 144 -9.18 -19.37 0.41
N ASN A 145 -8.14 -18.64 -0.02
CA ASN A 145 -6.83 -18.72 0.62
C ASN A 145 -6.79 -18.03 1.98
N PHE A 146 -7.53 -16.93 2.15
CA PHE A 146 -7.38 -16.07 3.33
C PHE A 146 -8.57 -16.09 4.30
N VAL A 147 -9.78 -16.36 3.85
CA VAL A 147 -10.97 -16.36 4.70
C VAL A 147 -11.28 -17.80 5.16
N GLU A 148 -11.05 -18.10 6.43
CA GLU A 148 -11.14 -19.47 6.96
C GLU A 148 -12.54 -20.07 6.81
N GLU A 149 -13.57 -19.30 7.14
CA GLU A 149 -14.97 -19.73 7.12
C GLU A 149 -15.50 -20.07 5.70
N LEU A 150 -14.88 -19.54 4.65
CA LEU A 150 -15.23 -19.93 3.27
C LEU A 150 -14.81 -21.35 2.91
N ASN A 151 -13.95 -21.99 3.73
CA ASN A 151 -13.55 -23.38 3.56
C ASN A 151 -14.31 -24.34 4.48
N ALA A 152 -15.32 -23.87 5.20
CA ALA A 152 -16.16 -24.72 6.04
C ALA A 152 -16.98 -25.71 5.19
N PRO A 153 -17.21 -26.96 5.65
CA PRO A 153 -17.79 -28.04 4.81
C PRO A 153 -19.17 -27.74 4.22
N ASN A 154 -19.96 -26.85 4.87
CA ASN A 154 -21.28 -26.45 4.39
C ASN A 154 -21.31 -25.07 3.73
N THR A 155 -20.17 -24.48 3.44
CA THR A 155 -20.06 -23.16 2.81
C THR A 155 -19.62 -23.31 1.36
N ASN A 156 -20.33 -22.64 0.45
CA ASN A 156 -20.00 -22.56 -0.97
C ASN A 156 -19.71 -21.13 -1.37
N LEU A 157 -18.62 -20.90 -2.06
CA LEU A 157 -18.23 -19.59 -2.63
C LEU A 157 -18.40 -19.66 -4.15
N GLU A 158 -19.24 -18.81 -4.69
CA GLU A 158 -19.47 -18.69 -6.14
C GLU A 158 -19.09 -17.28 -6.60
N GLY A 159 -18.31 -17.19 -7.67
CA GLY A 159 -17.88 -15.91 -8.24
C GLY A 159 -18.46 -15.69 -9.64
N MET A 160 -18.95 -14.49 -9.91
CA MET A 160 -19.59 -14.13 -11.18
C MET A 160 -19.22 -12.70 -11.59
N ALA A 161 -19.11 -12.45 -12.90
CA ALA A 161 -18.97 -11.11 -13.45
C ALA A 161 -20.29 -10.65 -14.05
N TYR A 162 -20.65 -9.37 -13.87
CA TYR A 162 -21.84 -8.77 -14.46
C TYR A 162 -21.48 -7.47 -15.17
N CYS A 163 -21.49 -7.55 -16.52
CA CYS A 163 -21.28 -6.39 -17.39
C CYS A 163 -22.67 -5.85 -17.84
N TYR A 164 -23.29 -5.04 -16.97
CA TYR A 164 -24.69 -4.65 -17.09
C TYR A 164 -25.02 -3.65 -18.21
N ASN A 165 -24.02 -3.08 -18.91
CA ASN A 165 -24.19 -2.25 -20.09
C ASN A 165 -23.62 -2.92 -21.36
N TYR A 166 -23.16 -4.16 -21.27
CA TYR A 166 -22.63 -4.93 -22.38
C TYR A 166 -23.70 -5.93 -22.89
N TYR A 167 -23.84 -6.06 -24.19
CA TYR A 167 -24.81 -6.96 -24.81
C TYR A 167 -24.07 -8.08 -25.54
N SER A 168 -24.28 -9.33 -25.13
CA SER A 168 -23.59 -10.51 -25.67
C SER A 168 -23.98 -10.82 -27.11
N GLN A 169 -25.13 -10.32 -27.57
CA GLN A 169 -25.64 -10.55 -28.93
C GLN A 169 -25.25 -9.45 -29.92
N ILE A 170 -24.61 -8.36 -29.45
CA ILE A 170 -24.21 -7.20 -30.27
C ILE A 170 -22.71 -7.26 -30.57
N GLU A 171 -22.33 -7.16 -31.83
CA GLU A 171 -20.92 -7.06 -32.23
C GLU A 171 -20.35 -5.64 -31.95
N PRO A 172 -19.08 -5.51 -31.58
CA PRO A 172 -18.09 -6.59 -31.36
C PRO A 172 -18.30 -7.33 -30.04
N ARG A 173 -18.19 -8.67 -30.07
CA ARG A 173 -18.31 -9.54 -28.90
C ARG A 173 -16.97 -9.72 -28.16
N ALA A 174 -16.26 -8.64 -27.91
CA ALA A 174 -14.89 -8.65 -27.40
C ALA A 174 -14.70 -9.46 -26.10
N LEU A 175 -15.68 -9.45 -25.18
CA LEU A 175 -15.62 -10.21 -23.92
C LEU A 175 -15.92 -11.72 -24.09
N TYR A 176 -16.46 -12.13 -25.22
CA TYR A 176 -16.83 -13.52 -25.48
C TYR A 176 -15.98 -14.16 -26.61
N ALA A 177 -14.80 -13.60 -26.90
CA ALA A 177 -13.90 -14.15 -27.89
C ALA A 177 -13.45 -15.58 -27.55
N ASN A 178 -13.20 -16.41 -28.56
CA ASN A 178 -12.94 -17.83 -28.36
C ASN A 178 -11.77 -18.17 -27.43
N HIS A 179 -10.76 -17.33 -27.38
CA HIS A 179 -9.61 -17.54 -26.51
C HIS A 179 -9.92 -17.31 -25.02
N TYR A 180 -11.03 -16.65 -24.67
CA TYR A 180 -11.51 -16.53 -23.28
C TYR A 180 -12.40 -17.69 -22.83
N ARG A 181 -12.70 -18.65 -23.69
CA ARG A 181 -13.68 -19.70 -23.42
C ARG A 181 -13.39 -20.48 -22.13
N SER A 182 -12.12 -20.81 -21.86
CA SER A 182 -11.76 -21.57 -20.67
C SER A 182 -12.11 -20.83 -19.38
N ILE A 183 -11.79 -19.53 -19.29
CA ILE A 183 -12.11 -18.73 -18.10
C ILE A 183 -13.61 -18.44 -17.99
N LEU A 184 -14.31 -18.29 -19.12
CA LEU A 184 -15.77 -18.09 -19.16
C LEU A 184 -16.53 -19.34 -18.74
N ASP A 185 -16.00 -20.52 -18.99
CA ASP A 185 -16.60 -21.80 -18.57
C ASP A 185 -16.46 -22.02 -17.06
N GLU A 186 -15.34 -21.60 -16.46
CA GLU A 186 -15.09 -21.71 -15.01
C GLU A 186 -15.76 -20.58 -14.22
N HIS A 187 -15.65 -19.35 -14.71
CA HIS A 187 -16.18 -18.13 -14.05
C HIS A 187 -17.07 -17.36 -15.01
N LYS A 188 -18.38 -17.52 -14.81
CA LYS A 188 -19.40 -17.00 -15.72
C LYS A 188 -19.38 -15.46 -15.76
N LEU A 189 -19.46 -14.96 -17.01
CA LEU A 189 -19.74 -13.56 -17.31
C LEU A 189 -21.20 -13.47 -17.76
N TYR A 190 -21.93 -12.57 -17.13
CA TYR A 190 -23.29 -12.22 -17.51
C TYR A 190 -23.30 -10.81 -18.12
N SER A 191 -24.04 -10.64 -19.19
CA SER A 191 -24.25 -9.38 -19.88
C SER A 191 -25.65 -8.81 -19.60
N ALA A 192 -25.97 -7.62 -20.10
CA ALA A 192 -27.26 -6.99 -19.89
C ALA A 192 -28.45 -7.86 -20.38
N ASP A 193 -28.26 -8.57 -21.49
CA ASP A 193 -29.24 -9.49 -22.06
C ASP A 193 -29.36 -10.84 -21.33
N ASP A 194 -28.44 -11.14 -20.40
CA ASP A 194 -28.45 -12.39 -19.62
C ASP A 194 -29.19 -12.27 -18.28
N ILE A 195 -29.83 -11.14 -17.96
CA ILE A 195 -30.40 -10.87 -16.64
C ILE A 195 -31.33 -11.99 -16.14
N LYS A 196 -32.14 -12.59 -16.99
CA LYS A 196 -33.05 -13.68 -16.62
C LYS A 196 -32.30 -14.98 -16.26
N VAL A 197 -31.23 -15.30 -16.97
CA VAL A 197 -30.40 -16.48 -16.69
C VAL A 197 -29.62 -16.23 -15.40
N PHE A 198 -29.12 -15.01 -15.22
CA PHE A 198 -28.40 -14.62 -14.05
C PHE A 198 -29.30 -14.61 -12.81
N SER A 199 -30.48 -14.02 -12.88
CA SER A 199 -31.46 -14.02 -11.77
C SER A 199 -31.90 -15.42 -11.36
N SER A 200 -32.10 -16.34 -12.31
CA SER A 200 -32.38 -17.75 -12.01
C SER A 200 -31.23 -18.42 -11.28
N LYS A 201 -29.98 -18.18 -11.66
CA LYS A 201 -28.81 -18.69 -10.94
C LYS A 201 -28.73 -18.14 -9.51
N ILE A 202 -28.97 -16.85 -9.31
CA ILE A 202 -29.06 -16.23 -7.99
C ILE A 202 -30.18 -16.83 -7.16
N HIS A 203 -31.35 -17.09 -7.76
CA HIS A 203 -32.46 -17.78 -7.08
C HIS A 203 -32.03 -19.13 -6.54
N ASP A 204 -31.49 -20.01 -7.36
CA ASP A 204 -31.05 -21.35 -6.95
C ASP A 204 -30.07 -21.33 -5.76
N LEU A 205 -29.22 -20.33 -5.73
CA LEU A 205 -28.20 -20.19 -4.69
C LEU A 205 -28.69 -19.53 -3.39
N LEU A 206 -29.82 -18.81 -3.41
CA LEU A 206 -30.27 -17.99 -2.26
C LEU A 206 -31.76 -18.15 -1.91
N CYS A 207 -32.51 -19.08 -2.55
CA CYS A 207 -33.97 -19.19 -2.42
C CYS A 207 -34.48 -19.49 -1.01
N ASN A 208 -33.63 -19.95 -0.08
CA ASN A 208 -34.01 -20.23 1.31
C ASN A 208 -33.65 -19.09 2.28
N GLY A 209 -33.06 -17.99 1.79
CA GLY A 209 -32.77 -16.78 2.58
C GLY A 209 -31.72 -16.99 3.69
N SER A 210 -31.99 -16.44 4.89
CA SER A 210 -31.18 -16.63 6.12
C SER A 210 -29.71 -16.18 6.01
N GLY A 211 -29.48 -15.01 5.37
CA GLY A 211 -28.12 -14.51 5.06
C GLY A 211 -27.34 -13.95 6.24
N LEU A 212 -28.01 -13.53 7.35
CA LEU A 212 -27.36 -12.78 8.42
C LEU A 212 -26.26 -13.56 9.14
N GLU A 213 -26.55 -14.81 9.53
CA GLU A 213 -25.57 -15.65 10.22
C GLU A 213 -24.34 -15.91 9.34
N ILE A 214 -24.57 -16.19 8.05
CA ILE A 214 -23.51 -16.42 7.06
C ILE A 214 -22.66 -15.17 6.90
N PHE A 215 -23.29 -14.01 6.74
CA PHE A 215 -22.62 -12.72 6.64
C PHE A 215 -21.73 -12.45 7.84
N ASN A 216 -22.25 -12.63 9.07
CA ASN A 216 -21.50 -12.41 10.29
C ASN A 216 -20.30 -13.36 10.41
N ARG A 217 -20.47 -14.64 10.10
CA ARG A 217 -19.38 -15.61 10.08
C ARG A 217 -18.28 -15.22 9.10
N ILE A 218 -18.63 -14.84 7.88
CA ILE A 218 -17.65 -14.46 6.84
C ILE A 218 -16.94 -13.16 7.20
N THR A 219 -17.67 -12.13 7.64
CA THR A 219 -17.07 -10.81 7.95
C THR A 219 -16.20 -10.82 9.20
N HIS A 220 -16.46 -11.74 10.16
CA HIS A 220 -15.66 -11.95 11.37
C HIS A 220 -14.74 -13.18 11.27
N SER A 221 -14.63 -13.79 10.09
CA SER A 221 -13.77 -14.94 9.87
C SER A 221 -12.31 -14.63 10.19
N ARG A 222 -11.63 -15.63 10.79
CA ARG A 222 -10.17 -15.57 10.93
C ARG A 222 -9.51 -15.50 9.56
N ILE A 223 -8.45 -14.69 9.48
CA ILE A 223 -7.63 -14.62 8.28
C ILE A 223 -6.58 -15.71 8.36
N ARG A 224 -6.55 -16.60 7.36
CA ARG A 224 -5.49 -17.59 7.22
C ARG A 224 -4.18 -16.88 6.83
N GLN A 225 -3.07 -17.44 7.29
CA GLN A 225 -1.76 -16.94 6.89
C GLN A 225 -1.47 -17.29 5.43
N SER A 226 -0.90 -16.32 4.72
CA SER A 226 -0.31 -16.60 3.41
C SER A 226 0.90 -17.53 3.55
N LYS A 227 1.17 -18.37 2.54
CA LYS A 227 2.44 -19.10 2.40
C LYS A 227 3.60 -18.10 2.48
N THR A 228 4.75 -18.56 2.95
CA THR A 228 5.90 -17.65 3.03
C THR A 228 6.30 -17.14 1.65
N LEU A 229 6.78 -15.91 1.56
CA LEU A 229 7.30 -15.32 0.32
C LEU A 229 8.30 -16.25 -0.38
N LEU A 230 9.13 -16.96 0.39
CA LEU A 230 10.15 -17.86 -0.14
C LEU A 230 9.57 -19.10 -0.82
N ASP A 231 8.51 -19.68 -0.26
CA ASP A 231 7.82 -20.83 -0.85
C ASP A 231 7.05 -20.41 -2.11
N ALA A 232 6.40 -19.26 -2.05
CA ALA A 232 5.73 -18.66 -3.19
C ALA A 232 6.67 -18.37 -4.36
N ALA A 233 7.87 -17.84 -4.10
CA ALA A 233 8.87 -17.56 -5.12
C ALA A 233 9.24 -18.82 -5.92
N ALA A 234 9.55 -19.94 -5.24
CA ALA A 234 9.90 -21.17 -5.91
C ALA A 234 8.76 -21.70 -6.82
N ASN A 235 7.52 -21.59 -6.35
CA ASN A 235 6.35 -22.02 -7.08
C ASN A 235 6.03 -21.14 -8.31
N MET A 236 6.24 -19.82 -8.20
CA MET A 236 6.14 -18.89 -9.34
C MET A 236 7.07 -19.31 -10.49
N PHE A 237 8.34 -19.63 -10.18
CA PHE A 237 9.29 -20.09 -11.20
C PHE A 237 8.96 -21.47 -11.77
N ARG A 238 8.31 -22.35 -10.98
CA ARG A 238 7.79 -23.65 -11.47
C ARG A 238 6.50 -23.54 -12.28
N GLY A 239 5.90 -22.35 -12.35
CA GLY A 239 4.66 -22.13 -13.08
C GLY A 239 3.39 -22.45 -12.33
N LEU A 240 3.48 -22.67 -11.03
CA LEU A 240 2.33 -22.89 -10.19
C LEU A 240 1.74 -21.54 -9.78
N THR A 241 0.49 -21.30 -10.11
CA THR A 241 -0.25 -20.07 -9.75
C THR A 241 -0.73 -20.16 -8.30
N GLU A 242 0.13 -19.88 -7.36
CA GLU A 242 -0.24 -19.84 -5.93
C GLU A 242 -0.50 -18.44 -5.40
N PHE A 243 -0.09 -17.41 -6.14
CA PHE A 243 -0.32 -16.02 -5.82
C PHE A 243 -1.09 -15.33 -6.94
N SER A 244 -2.30 -14.91 -6.62
CA SER A 244 -3.06 -14.01 -7.47
C SER A 244 -2.64 -12.59 -7.16
N LEU A 245 -2.07 -11.89 -8.14
CA LEU A 245 -1.80 -10.46 -8.02
C LEU A 245 -3.12 -9.70 -8.02
N LEU A 246 -3.20 -8.63 -7.25
CA LEU A 246 -4.34 -7.72 -7.22
C LEU A 246 -4.20 -6.62 -8.28
N ASP A 247 -5.28 -5.87 -8.51
CA ASP A 247 -5.38 -4.94 -9.64
C ASP A 247 -4.23 -3.95 -9.75
N ASP A 248 -3.80 -3.31 -8.66
CA ASP A 248 -2.67 -2.39 -8.66
C ASP A 248 -1.32 -3.11 -8.88
N GLN A 249 -1.17 -4.33 -8.38
CA GLN A 249 0.01 -5.18 -8.60
C GLN A 249 0.06 -5.71 -10.04
N ILE A 250 -1.10 -6.08 -10.59
CA ILE A 250 -1.22 -6.47 -12.01
C ILE A 250 -0.86 -5.27 -12.88
N ALA A 251 -1.42 -4.09 -12.61
CA ALA A 251 -1.12 -2.88 -13.36
C ALA A 251 0.38 -2.52 -13.30
N ALA A 252 1.02 -2.71 -12.14
CA ALA A 252 2.45 -2.50 -11.98
C ALA A 252 3.28 -3.50 -12.80
N SER A 253 2.97 -4.80 -12.73
CA SER A 253 3.67 -5.83 -13.50
C SER A 253 3.49 -5.63 -15.02
N GLU A 254 2.27 -5.31 -15.48
CA GLU A 254 2.00 -5.02 -16.88
C GLU A 254 2.76 -3.79 -17.39
N THR A 255 2.86 -2.74 -16.56
CA THR A 255 3.66 -1.57 -16.91
C THR A 255 5.14 -1.95 -17.08
N ILE A 256 5.69 -2.78 -16.20
CA ILE A 256 7.07 -3.27 -16.34
C ILE A 256 7.22 -4.06 -17.65
N PHE A 257 6.33 -5.02 -17.95
CA PHE A 257 6.39 -5.81 -19.20
C PHE A 257 6.32 -4.92 -20.44
N ALA A 258 5.41 -3.94 -20.45
CA ALA A 258 5.25 -3.03 -21.58
C ALA A 258 6.49 -2.15 -21.79
N GLU A 259 7.08 -1.61 -20.71
CA GLU A 259 8.25 -0.73 -20.82
C GLU A 259 9.52 -1.51 -21.16
N VAL A 260 9.71 -2.74 -20.70
CA VAL A 260 10.82 -3.61 -21.13
C VAL A 260 10.71 -3.92 -22.63
N LYS A 261 9.51 -4.27 -23.11
CA LYS A 261 9.28 -4.51 -24.56
C LYS A 261 9.59 -3.24 -25.39
N LYS A 262 9.23 -2.05 -24.90
CA LYS A 262 9.51 -0.76 -25.57
C LYS A 262 10.99 -0.40 -25.52
N ALA A 263 11.66 -0.57 -24.38
CA ALA A 263 13.09 -0.27 -24.22
C ALA A 263 13.94 -1.14 -25.16
N ASN A 264 13.62 -2.42 -25.27
CA ASN A 264 14.31 -3.33 -26.17
C ASN A 264 14.13 -2.96 -27.66
N LYS A 265 12.96 -2.42 -28.05
CA LYS A 265 12.71 -1.96 -29.44
C LYS A 265 13.36 -0.63 -29.79
N ARG A 266 13.47 0.29 -28.82
CA ARG A 266 13.89 1.69 -29.06
C ARG A 266 15.36 1.94 -28.76
N ASN A 267 16.07 0.99 -28.21
CA ASN A 267 17.42 1.19 -27.66
C ASN A 267 17.46 2.36 -26.63
N GLY A 268 16.35 2.54 -25.90
CA GLY A 268 16.13 3.59 -24.90
C GLY A 268 16.30 3.10 -23.47
N LYS A 269 16.46 4.02 -22.54
CA LYS A 269 16.58 3.74 -21.11
C LYS A 269 15.28 4.10 -20.37
N THR A 270 14.80 3.21 -19.51
CA THR A 270 13.58 3.44 -18.71
C THR A 270 13.87 3.20 -17.23
N VAL A 271 13.41 4.11 -16.40
CA VAL A 271 13.40 4.00 -14.94
C VAL A 271 11.95 3.91 -14.47
N ILE A 272 11.62 2.86 -13.74
CA ILE A 272 10.29 2.66 -13.17
C ILE A 272 10.41 2.75 -11.65
N ILE A 273 9.64 3.61 -11.01
CA ILE A 273 9.59 3.76 -9.56
C ILE A 273 8.23 3.25 -9.07
N ILE A 274 8.26 2.19 -8.28
CA ILE A 274 7.06 1.59 -7.69
C ILE A 274 7.08 1.89 -6.20
N LYS A 275 6.22 2.83 -5.80
CA LYS A 275 6.05 3.22 -4.41
C LYS A 275 5.01 2.34 -3.72
N GLY A 276 5.24 2.04 -2.45
CA GLY A 276 4.27 1.31 -1.64
C GLY A 276 4.75 1.16 -0.21
N GLY A 277 3.83 1.20 0.72
CA GLY A 277 4.08 0.96 2.14
C GLY A 277 4.56 -0.46 2.45
N PRO A 278 4.78 -0.78 3.73
CA PRO A 278 5.12 -2.13 4.16
C PRO A 278 4.01 -3.11 3.77
N GLY A 279 4.35 -4.26 3.17
CA GLY A 279 3.36 -5.29 2.85
C GLY A 279 2.49 -5.04 1.62
N THR A 280 2.79 -4.07 0.77
CA THR A 280 2.04 -3.86 -0.49
C THR A 280 2.42 -4.85 -1.61
N GLY A 281 3.26 -5.85 -1.31
CA GLY A 281 3.62 -6.90 -2.27
C GLY A 281 4.75 -6.52 -3.24
N LYS A 282 5.54 -5.48 -2.97
CA LYS A 282 6.66 -5.04 -3.82
C LYS A 282 7.59 -6.18 -4.25
N THR A 283 8.06 -6.98 -3.29
CA THR A 283 8.94 -8.13 -3.54
C THR A 283 8.21 -9.22 -4.33
N VAL A 284 6.91 -9.44 -4.08
CA VAL A 284 6.08 -10.41 -4.81
C VAL A 284 5.98 -10.02 -6.27
N ILE A 285 5.70 -8.75 -6.58
CA ILE A 285 5.65 -8.22 -7.96
C ILE A 285 7.00 -8.41 -8.65
N ALA A 286 8.10 -8.05 -7.97
CA ALA A 286 9.44 -8.20 -8.52
C ALA A 286 9.75 -9.65 -8.92
N LEU A 287 9.46 -10.61 -8.04
CA LEU A 287 9.69 -12.04 -8.29
C LEU A 287 8.73 -12.60 -9.33
N HIS A 288 7.47 -12.16 -9.34
CA HIS A 288 6.49 -12.53 -10.38
C HIS A 288 6.96 -12.09 -11.77
N VAL A 289 7.36 -10.82 -11.90
CA VAL A 289 7.89 -10.29 -13.18
C VAL A 289 9.11 -11.08 -13.63
N LEU A 290 10.04 -11.34 -12.73
CA LEU A 290 11.26 -12.09 -13.04
C LEU A 290 10.94 -13.51 -13.51
N ALA A 291 10.05 -14.22 -12.81
CA ALA A 291 9.64 -15.58 -13.15
C ALA A 291 8.90 -15.65 -14.48
N GLN A 292 7.98 -14.71 -14.73
CA GLN A 292 7.20 -14.66 -15.97
C GLN A 292 8.08 -14.39 -17.19
N MET A 293 9.01 -13.40 -17.07
CA MET A 293 9.93 -13.08 -18.17
C MET A 293 10.94 -14.21 -18.42
N ALA A 294 11.36 -14.91 -17.36
CA ALA A 294 12.22 -16.09 -17.51
C ALA A 294 11.55 -17.21 -18.31
N LYS A 295 10.25 -17.44 -18.11
CA LYS A 295 9.46 -18.43 -18.89
C LYS A 295 9.30 -18.02 -20.36
N GLU A 296 9.12 -16.74 -20.64
CA GLU A 296 8.95 -16.25 -22.02
C GLU A 296 10.23 -16.41 -22.84
N GLY A 297 11.41 -16.57 -22.23
CA GLY A 297 12.69 -16.82 -22.90
C GLY A 297 13.16 -15.68 -23.82
N LYS A 298 12.49 -14.52 -23.79
CA LYS A 298 12.74 -13.38 -24.69
C LYS A 298 13.81 -12.41 -24.18
N THR A 299 14.23 -12.57 -22.93
CA THR A 299 15.13 -11.65 -22.26
C THR A 299 16.17 -12.47 -21.51
N SER A 300 17.43 -12.34 -21.90
CA SER A 300 18.50 -13.23 -21.43
C SER A 300 19.28 -12.69 -20.22
N ASN A 301 19.22 -11.40 -19.94
CA ASN A 301 20.05 -10.75 -18.92
C ASN A 301 19.18 -9.94 -17.96
N MET A 302 18.62 -10.64 -16.95
CA MET A 302 17.68 -10.06 -15.99
C MET A 302 18.09 -10.43 -14.57
N PHE A 303 17.96 -9.48 -13.66
CA PHE A 303 18.34 -9.69 -12.26
C PHE A 303 17.35 -9.07 -11.28
N PHE A 304 17.18 -9.77 -10.16
CA PHE A 304 16.64 -9.22 -8.93
C PHE A 304 17.80 -8.93 -7.98
N THR A 305 17.75 -7.77 -7.34
CA THR A 305 18.73 -7.39 -6.34
C THR A 305 18.11 -6.65 -5.16
N THR A 306 18.72 -6.80 -3.99
CA THR A 306 18.32 -6.12 -2.75
C THR A 306 19.53 -5.92 -1.83
N ARG A 307 19.46 -4.93 -0.96
CA ARG A 307 20.44 -4.71 0.11
C ARG A 307 20.35 -5.75 1.23
N SER A 308 19.21 -6.42 1.40
CA SER A 308 19.06 -7.47 2.40
C SER A 308 19.85 -8.71 1.99
N LYS A 309 20.98 -8.95 2.65
CA LYS A 309 21.78 -10.17 2.44
C LYS A 309 20.99 -11.42 2.79
N ALA A 310 20.28 -11.36 3.92
CA ALA A 310 19.48 -12.49 4.40
C ALA A 310 18.41 -12.91 3.39
N LEU A 311 17.60 -11.96 2.89
CA LEU A 311 16.58 -12.22 1.87
C LEU A 311 17.21 -12.79 0.58
N ARG A 312 18.30 -12.19 0.12
CA ARG A 312 19.00 -12.63 -1.09
C ARG A 312 19.51 -14.07 -0.99
N GLU A 313 20.19 -14.41 0.11
CA GLU A 313 20.72 -15.76 0.28
C GLU A 313 19.60 -16.80 0.49
N SER A 314 18.54 -16.45 1.21
CA SER A 314 17.36 -17.32 1.35
C SER A 314 16.64 -17.57 0.02
N LEU A 315 16.49 -16.53 -0.82
CA LEU A 315 15.93 -16.68 -2.17
C LEU A 315 16.83 -17.57 -3.05
N ARG A 316 18.15 -17.34 -3.04
CA ARG A 316 19.10 -18.16 -3.79
C ARG A 316 19.00 -19.62 -3.39
N GLU A 317 18.96 -19.92 -2.11
CA GLU A 317 18.85 -21.28 -1.61
C GLU A 317 17.57 -21.99 -2.10
N ARG A 318 16.43 -21.30 -1.99
CA ARG A 318 15.14 -21.82 -2.44
C ARG A 318 15.08 -22.02 -3.96
N LEU A 319 15.73 -21.15 -4.73
CA LEU A 319 15.70 -21.20 -6.19
C LEU A 319 16.79 -22.12 -6.79
N ARG A 320 17.72 -22.66 -6.02
CA ARG A 320 18.79 -23.57 -6.51
C ARG A 320 18.25 -24.84 -7.20
N THR A 321 17.10 -25.31 -6.76
CA THR A 321 16.45 -26.52 -7.29
C THR A 321 15.54 -26.24 -8.47
N VAL A 322 15.38 -24.98 -8.87
CA VAL A 322 14.51 -24.56 -9.96
C VAL A 322 15.35 -24.35 -11.23
N MET A 323 15.30 -25.33 -12.11
CA MET A 323 15.94 -25.26 -13.44
C MET A 323 15.02 -24.55 -14.42
N LEU A 324 15.59 -23.73 -15.29
CA LEU A 324 14.89 -23.03 -16.37
C LEU A 324 15.14 -23.74 -17.69
N GLU A 325 14.07 -24.07 -18.41
CA GLU A 325 14.16 -24.87 -19.65
C GLU A 325 14.58 -24.04 -20.88
N ASN A 326 14.40 -22.68 -20.81
CA ASN A 326 14.61 -21.81 -21.94
C ASN A 326 15.48 -20.59 -21.57
N GLY A 327 16.68 -20.49 -22.12
CA GLY A 327 17.50 -19.28 -22.06
C GLY A 327 18.97 -19.52 -21.73
N SER A 328 19.75 -18.45 -21.69
CA SER A 328 21.20 -18.47 -21.32
C SER A 328 21.43 -18.68 -19.82
N ILE A 329 20.40 -18.56 -18.98
CA ILE A 329 20.43 -18.80 -17.54
C ILE A 329 19.80 -20.16 -17.27
N SER A 330 20.61 -21.09 -16.81
CA SER A 330 20.20 -22.48 -16.54
C SER A 330 19.54 -22.66 -15.16
N ASN A 331 19.77 -21.72 -14.22
CA ASN A 331 19.27 -21.83 -12.86
C ASN A 331 18.68 -20.50 -12.37
N ALA A 332 17.47 -20.56 -11.83
CA ALA A 332 16.78 -19.37 -11.33
C ALA A 332 17.54 -18.64 -10.20
N SER A 333 18.38 -19.35 -9.44
CA SER A 333 19.21 -18.73 -8.37
C SER A 333 20.24 -17.72 -8.92
N ASP A 334 20.66 -17.88 -10.19
CA ASP A 334 21.67 -17.00 -10.80
C ASP A 334 21.12 -15.62 -11.14
N MET A 335 19.79 -15.52 -11.23
CA MET A 335 19.09 -14.24 -11.42
C MET A 335 19.05 -13.38 -10.14
N ILE A 336 19.43 -13.94 -8.98
CA ILE A 336 19.44 -13.22 -7.70
C ILE A 336 20.86 -12.70 -7.46
N ALA A 337 21.09 -11.41 -7.66
CA ALA A 337 22.43 -10.82 -7.69
C ALA A 337 22.71 -9.89 -6.50
N ASN A 338 23.99 -9.67 -6.22
CA ASN A 338 24.41 -8.69 -5.24
C ASN A 338 24.37 -7.29 -5.85
N ILE A 339 23.72 -6.35 -5.19
CA ILE A 339 23.54 -4.97 -5.65
C ILE A 339 24.88 -4.24 -5.97
N PHE A 340 25.96 -4.57 -5.27
CA PHE A 340 27.27 -3.96 -5.48
C PHE A 340 28.00 -4.45 -6.75
N HIS A 341 27.47 -5.47 -7.43
CA HIS A 341 28.02 -5.89 -8.71
C HIS A 341 27.59 -4.97 -9.87
N PHE A 342 26.49 -4.24 -9.73
CA PHE A 342 25.95 -3.38 -10.78
C PHE A 342 26.64 -2.02 -10.79
N LYS A 343 27.80 -1.98 -11.41
CA LYS A 343 28.59 -0.76 -11.59
C LYS A 343 29.42 -0.83 -12.89
N PRO A 344 29.86 0.32 -13.42
CA PRO A 344 30.56 0.41 -14.70
C PRO A 344 31.80 -0.44 -14.81
N TYR A 345 32.36 -0.85 -13.69
CA TYR A 345 33.53 -1.75 -13.64
C TYR A 345 33.21 -3.16 -14.15
N TYR A 346 31.98 -3.67 -13.92
CA TYR A 346 31.58 -5.03 -14.29
C TYR A 346 30.65 -5.07 -15.50
N TYR A 347 29.92 -4.01 -15.79
CA TYR A 347 28.92 -3.95 -16.85
C TYR A 347 29.17 -2.77 -17.78
N LYS A 348 28.87 -2.96 -19.05
CA LYS A 348 28.69 -1.86 -20.02
C LYS A 348 27.36 -1.18 -19.79
N GLU A 349 27.20 -0.01 -20.37
CA GLU A 349 25.89 0.66 -20.36
C GLU A 349 24.86 -0.22 -21.09
N ASN A 350 23.71 -0.44 -20.45
CA ASN A 350 22.61 -1.25 -20.96
C ASN A 350 22.90 -2.75 -21.18
N ASP A 351 23.92 -3.30 -20.53
CA ASP A 351 24.21 -4.75 -20.59
C ASP A 351 23.10 -5.61 -19.99
N VAL A 352 22.37 -5.07 -19.00
CA VAL A 352 21.25 -5.73 -18.33
C VAL A 352 19.95 -5.27 -18.97
N ASP A 353 19.13 -6.20 -19.42
CA ASP A 353 17.84 -5.85 -20.02
C ASP A 353 16.83 -5.36 -18.98
N LEU A 354 16.79 -6.04 -17.81
CA LEU A 354 15.90 -5.70 -16.70
C LEU A 354 16.62 -5.88 -15.36
N LEU A 355 16.64 -4.83 -14.56
CA LEU A 355 17.14 -4.84 -13.19
C LEU A 355 16.02 -4.45 -12.22
N LEU A 356 15.63 -5.40 -11.37
CA LEU A 356 14.63 -5.22 -10.33
C LEU A 356 15.34 -4.96 -8.99
N VAL A 357 15.18 -3.77 -8.44
CA VAL A 357 15.85 -3.31 -7.22
C VAL A 357 14.83 -3.22 -6.10
N ASP A 358 14.86 -4.20 -5.21
CA ASP A 358 13.96 -4.23 -4.05
C ASP A 358 14.59 -3.51 -2.84
N GLU A 359 13.73 -3.01 -1.94
CA GLU A 359 14.14 -2.18 -0.79
C GLU A 359 15.00 -0.99 -1.23
N ALA A 360 14.57 -0.29 -2.30
CA ALA A 360 15.38 0.73 -2.96
C ALA A 360 15.69 1.95 -2.09
N HIS A 361 14.93 2.22 -1.02
CA HIS A 361 15.23 3.23 -0.01
C HIS A 361 16.59 2.99 0.68
N ARG A 362 17.12 1.75 0.64
CA ARG A 362 18.42 1.36 1.19
C ARG A 362 19.57 1.47 0.21
N VAL A 363 19.33 1.84 -1.04
CA VAL A 363 20.39 2.10 -2.03
C VAL A 363 21.27 3.21 -1.50
N GLN A 364 22.57 3.06 -1.63
CA GLN A 364 23.54 4.00 -1.05
C GLN A 364 23.80 5.19 -1.98
N LYS A 365 24.23 6.30 -1.40
CA LYS A 365 24.73 7.48 -2.14
C LYS A 365 26.00 7.18 -2.93
N SER A 366 26.79 6.18 -2.51
CA SER A 366 27.99 5.70 -3.22
C SER A 366 27.79 4.28 -3.73
N ALA A 367 28.28 4.00 -4.93
CA ALA A 367 28.29 2.66 -5.51
C ALA A 367 29.38 1.73 -4.92
N ASN A 368 30.32 2.27 -4.15
CA ASN A 368 31.47 1.53 -3.67
C ASN A 368 31.15 0.72 -2.40
N TYR A 369 31.70 -0.49 -2.32
CA TYR A 369 31.62 -1.34 -1.14
C TYR A 369 32.92 -1.21 -0.31
N MET A 370 32.86 -1.40 1.00
CA MET A 370 34.03 -1.25 1.90
C MET A 370 35.24 -2.16 1.59
N GLY A 371 35.09 -3.16 0.77
CA GLY A 371 36.16 -4.06 0.34
C GLY A 371 36.62 -3.84 -1.09
N ASP A 372 36.11 -2.82 -1.76
CA ASP A 372 36.47 -2.57 -3.16
C ASP A 372 37.92 -2.11 -3.26
N LYS A 373 38.64 -2.70 -4.19
CA LYS A 373 39.95 -2.22 -4.56
C LYS A 373 39.84 -0.83 -5.18
N PHE A 374 40.90 -0.04 -5.07
CA PHE A 374 40.87 1.35 -5.56
C PHE A 374 40.43 1.49 -7.01
N TYR A 375 40.75 0.56 -7.89
CA TYR A 375 40.39 0.55 -9.31
C TYR A 375 38.97 0.02 -9.57
N GLU A 376 38.29 -0.60 -8.57
CA GLU A 376 36.90 -1.02 -8.63
C GLU A 376 35.94 0.07 -8.15
N GLN A 377 36.46 1.16 -7.56
CA GLN A 377 35.66 2.27 -7.08
C GLN A 377 35.10 3.10 -8.23
N THR A 378 33.95 3.64 -8.05
CA THR A 378 33.27 4.54 -8.98
C THR A 378 32.84 5.82 -8.28
N TYR A 379 32.88 6.94 -9.00
CA TYR A 379 32.39 8.24 -8.51
C TYR A 379 30.89 8.44 -8.75
N LEU A 380 30.23 7.48 -9.43
CA LEU A 380 28.80 7.50 -9.60
C LEU A 380 28.08 7.14 -8.29
N SER A 381 26.89 7.70 -8.09
CA SER A 381 25.98 7.20 -7.06
C SER A 381 25.60 5.75 -7.34
N GLN A 382 25.17 5.00 -6.31
CA GLN A 382 24.70 3.64 -6.54
C GLN A 382 23.46 3.62 -7.45
N VAL A 383 22.56 4.59 -7.30
CA VAL A 383 21.39 4.73 -8.17
C VAL A 383 21.79 4.92 -9.62
N THR A 384 22.70 5.88 -9.89
CA THR A 384 23.20 6.15 -11.25
C THR A 384 23.92 4.92 -11.82
N SER A 385 24.68 4.18 -11.00
CA SER A 385 25.38 2.95 -11.41
C SER A 385 24.40 1.82 -11.76
N LEU A 386 23.30 1.65 -11.00
CA LEU A 386 22.25 0.69 -11.33
C LEU A 386 21.54 1.05 -12.65
N MET A 387 21.21 2.35 -12.81
CA MET A 387 20.64 2.85 -14.06
C MET A 387 21.60 2.68 -15.25
N TYR A 388 22.91 2.87 -15.02
CA TYR A 388 23.92 2.68 -16.05
C TYR A 388 23.93 1.26 -16.60
N CYS A 389 23.91 0.27 -15.70
CA CYS A 389 24.00 -1.14 -16.10
C CYS A 389 22.75 -1.64 -16.84
N ALA A 390 21.57 -1.05 -16.64
CA ALA A 390 20.31 -1.62 -17.12
C ALA A 390 19.59 -0.74 -18.14
N LYS A 391 18.97 -1.38 -19.17
CA LYS A 391 18.01 -0.72 -20.11
C LYS A 391 16.74 -0.32 -19.38
N THR A 392 16.19 -1.25 -18.58
CA THR A 392 15.05 -0.97 -17.71
C THR A 392 15.44 -1.25 -16.27
N CYS A 393 15.40 -0.20 -15.43
CA CYS A 393 15.68 -0.30 -14.00
C CYS A 393 14.39 -0.02 -13.21
N VAL A 394 13.95 -0.98 -12.41
CA VAL A 394 12.74 -0.87 -11.59
C VAL A 394 13.13 -0.75 -10.14
N PHE A 395 12.74 0.33 -9.48
CA PHE A 395 12.99 0.58 -8.07
C PHE A 395 11.71 0.39 -7.27
N PHE A 396 11.68 -0.62 -6.41
CA PHE A 396 10.61 -0.84 -5.44
C PHE A 396 10.99 -0.14 -4.14
N ILE A 397 10.23 0.88 -3.76
CA ILE A 397 10.61 1.78 -2.68
C ILE A 397 9.48 2.02 -1.69
N ASP A 398 9.85 2.24 -0.42
CA ASP A 398 9.00 2.81 0.61
C ASP A 398 9.71 4.06 1.16
N ASP A 399 9.15 5.23 0.89
CA ASP A 399 9.73 6.52 1.26
C ASP A 399 9.84 6.72 2.79
N MET A 400 9.12 5.90 3.59
CA MET A 400 9.10 5.97 5.05
C MET A 400 10.03 4.94 5.73
N GLN A 401 10.84 4.19 4.97
CA GLN A 401 11.72 3.15 5.53
C GLN A 401 13.22 3.47 5.51
N ALA A 402 13.62 4.65 5.09
CA ALA A 402 15.01 5.08 5.17
C ALA A 402 15.44 5.27 6.63
N ILE A 403 16.60 4.68 7.00
CA ILE A 403 17.11 4.68 8.36
C ILE A 403 18.55 5.18 8.48
N LYS A 404 19.28 5.33 7.36
CA LYS A 404 20.68 5.77 7.36
C LYS A 404 20.89 7.01 6.49
N PRO A 405 21.73 7.94 6.92
CA PRO A 405 22.08 9.13 6.13
C PRO A 405 22.80 8.83 4.82
N GLU A 406 23.49 7.70 4.73
CA GLU A 406 24.20 7.25 3.53
C GLU A 406 23.26 6.65 2.47
N GLU A 407 22.04 6.32 2.85
CA GLU A 407 21.01 5.80 1.94
C GLU A 407 20.35 6.96 1.18
N ILE A 408 19.86 6.69 -0.04
CA ILE A 408 19.16 7.70 -0.83
C ILE A 408 17.83 8.11 -0.18
N GLY A 409 17.15 7.16 0.43
CA GLY A 409 16.06 7.37 1.36
C GLY A 409 14.68 7.57 0.75
N ASN A 410 14.54 8.12 -0.46
CA ASN A 410 13.22 8.44 -1.01
C ASN A 410 13.19 8.40 -2.55
N SER A 411 11.98 8.36 -3.11
CA SER A 411 11.72 8.31 -4.55
C SER A 411 12.17 9.58 -5.28
N ALA A 412 12.19 10.73 -4.62
CA ALA A 412 12.64 11.99 -5.22
C ALA A 412 14.12 11.95 -5.57
N ASP A 413 14.95 11.27 -4.76
CA ASP A 413 16.38 11.12 -5.04
C ASP A 413 16.62 10.24 -6.27
N ILE A 414 15.77 9.23 -6.52
CA ILE A 414 15.82 8.41 -7.74
C ILE A 414 15.45 9.26 -8.96
N ARG A 415 14.39 10.10 -8.87
CA ARG A 415 14.03 11.04 -9.95
C ARG A 415 15.15 12.02 -10.27
N LEU A 416 15.74 12.58 -9.21
CA LEU A 416 16.87 13.51 -9.35
C LEU A 416 18.05 12.83 -10.07
N ALA A 417 18.43 11.62 -9.63
CA ALA A 417 19.50 10.86 -10.28
C ALA A 417 19.17 10.55 -11.75
N ALA A 418 17.93 10.23 -12.09
CA ALA A 418 17.49 10.01 -13.47
C ALA A 418 17.60 11.29 -14.30
N SER A 419 17.24 12.46 -13.75
CA SER A 419 17.35 13.76 -14.45
C SER A 419 18.80 14.20 -14.64
N GLN A 420 19.69 13.84 -13.73
CA GLN A 420 21.11 14.20 -13.75
C GLN A 420 21.98 13.15 -14.46
N TYR A 421 21.43 12.03 -14.87
CA TYR A 421 22.14 10.85 -15.38
C TYR A 421 23.21 11.19 -16.43
N LYS A 422 22.87 12.00 -17.45
CA LYS A 422 23.80 12.37 -18.51
C LYS A 422 25.01 13.13 -17.98
N ASN A 423 24.79 14.08 -17.06
CA ASN A 423 25.84 14.88 -16.47
C ASN A 423 26.72 14.03 -15.54
N ASP A 424 26.10 13.15 -14.73
CA ASP A 424 26.83 12.27 -13.82
C ASP A 424 27.77 11.32 -14.58
N VAL A 425 27.26 10.72 -15.67
CA VAL A 425 28.07 9.80 -16.48
C VAL A 425 29.17 10.54 -17.24
N ALA A 426 28.92 11.75 -17.76
CA ALA A 426 29.93 12.58 -18.40
C ALA A 426 31.05 12.97 -17.40
N ASN A 427 30.67 13.43 -16.20
CA ASN A 427 31.63 13.76 -15.13
C ASN A 427 32.43 12.54 -14.68
N PHE A 428 31.80 11.35 -14.62
CA PHE A 428 32.51 10.11 -14.33
C PHE A 428 33.61 9.82 -15.36
N GLN A 429 33.40 10.10 -16.65
CA GLN A 429 34.36 9.87 -17.71
C GLN A 429 35.59 10.80 -17.58
N GLU A 430 35.41 12.01 -17.05
CA GLU A 430 36.49 13.00 -16.83
C GLU A 430 37.22 12.79 -15.49
N SER A 431 36.79 11.86 -14.66
CA SER A 431 37.30 11.62 -13.31
C SER A 431 38.70 11.04 -13.28
N GLU A 432 39.38 11.15 -12.14
CA GLU A 432 40.72 10.52 -11.89
C GLU A 432 40.74 9.01 -12.17
N PHE A 433 39.60 8.36 -12.09
CA PHE A 433 39.41 6.96 -12.42
C PHE A 433 39.64 6.70 -13.92
N TYR A 434 39.11 7.57 -14.80
CA TYR A 434 39.32 7.49 -16.23
C TYR A 434 40.82 7.76 -16.58
N GLN A 435 41.43 8.73 -15.88
CA GLN A 435 42.87 9.00 -16.03
C GLN A 435 43.73 7.80 -15.63
N LYS A 436 43.34 7.05 -14.60
CA LYS A 436 44.06 5.84 -14.19
C LYS A 436 43.90 4.71 -15.20
N LEU A 437 42.72 4.57 -15.82
CA LEU A 437 42.52 3.64 -16.94
C LEU A 437 43.54 3.90 -18.07
N LEU A 438 43.64 5.18 -18.49
CA LEU A 438 44.60 5.55 -19.53
C LEU A 438 46.04 5.22 -19.15
N LYS A 439 46.45 5.47 -17.90
CA LYS A 439 47.79 5.11 -17.40
C LYS A 439 48.03 3.58 -17.40
N THR A 440 47.03 2.78 -17.05
CA THR A 440 47.12 1.31 -17.10
C THR A 440 47.25 0.79 -18.53
N GLN A 441 46.52 1.39 -19.50
CA GLN A 441 46.65 1.06 -20.91
C GLN A 441 48.09 1.33 -21.41
N GLU A 442 48.62 2.49 -21.08
CA GLU A 442 49.98 2.87 -21.47
C GLU A 442 51.05 1.97 -20.84
N SER A 443 50.88 1.64 -19.58
CA SER A 443 51.77 0.70 -18.86
C SER A 443 51.72 -0.70 -19.45
N CYS A 444 50.53 -1.22 -19.77
CA CYS A 444 50.39 -2.52 -20.43
C CYS A 444 51.06 -2.52 -21.80
N LYS A 445 50.88 -1.48 -22.59
CA LYS A 445 51.56 -1.32 -23.90
C LYS A 445 53.09 -1.36 -23.76
N LYS A 446 53.62 -0.63 -22.76
CA LYS A 446 55.08 -0.62 -22.47
C LYS A 446 55.58 -2.01 -22.02
N ASN A 447 54.80 -2.74 -21.19
CA ASN A 447 55.19 -4.08 -20.73
C ASN A 447 55.16 -5.11 -21.87
N LYS A 448 54.19 -5.03 -22.78
CA LYS A 448 54.12 -5.84 -24.03
C LYS A 448 55.36 -5.63 -24.91
N GLN A 449 55.75 -4.37 -25.10
CA GLN A 449 56.97 -4.05 -25.86
C GLN A 449 58.25 -4.62 -25.21
N LYS A 450 58.41 -4.45 -23.89
CA LYS A 450 59.52 -5.03 -23.15
C LYS A 450 59.53 -6.58 -23.21
N ARG A 451 58.38 -7.19 -23.09
CA ARG A 451 58.19 -8.66 -23.18
C ARG A 451 58.64 -9.16 -24.57
N ASN A 452 58.23 -8.52 -25.65
CA ASN A 452 58.60 -8.91 -27.00
C ASN A 452 60.09 -8.79 -27.27
N ILE A 453 60.71 -7.69 -26.83
CA ILE A 453 62.17 -7.51 -26.94
C ILE A 453 62.91 -8.58 -26.14
N LEU A 454 62.45 -8.93 -24.95
CA LEU A 454 63.08 -9.94 -24.11
C LEU A 454 62.91 -11.35 -24.73
N ALA A 455 61.73 -11.65 -25.28
CA ALA A 455 61.45 -12.91 -25.96
C ALA A 455 62.34 -13.11 -27.20
N GLU A 456 62.55 -12.02 -28.02
CA GLU A 456 63.50 -12.05 -29.13
C GLU A 456 64.93 -12.27 -28.71
N LYS A 457 65.36 -11.63 -27.61
CA LYS A 457 66.72 -11.85 -27.05
C LYS A 457 66.93 -13.29 -26.58
N ILE A 458 65.92 -13.91 -25.99
CA ILE A 458 65.96 -15.31 -25.57
C ILE A 458 65.97 -16.22 -26.80
N ALA A 459 65.14 -15.96 -27.80
CA ALA A 459 65.11 -16.73 -29.04
C ALA A 459 66.46 -16.69 -29.80
N ASN A 460 67.13 -15.53 -29.75
CA ASN A 460 68.42 -15.32 -30.36
C ASN A 460 69.61 -15.71 -29.46
N SER A 461 69.32 -16.45 -28.35
CA SER A 461 70.35 -16.94 -27.38
C SER A 461 71.24 -15.80 -26.77
N THR A 462 70.78 -14.56 -26.76
CA THR A 462 71.48 -13.41 -26.17
C THR A 462 71.06 -13.10 -24.72
N SER A 463 70.08 -13.86 -24.19
CA SER A 463 69.56 -13.77 -22.82
C SER A 463 69.00 -15.13 -22.38
N THR A 464 69.15 -15.46 -21.09
CA THR A 464 68.57 -16.63 -20.43
C THR A 464 67.59 -16.28 -19.31
N ASP A 465 67.08 -15.04 -19.31
CA ASP A 465 66.22 -14.55 -18.22
C ASP A 465 64.71 -14.91 -18.41
N TYR A 466 64.45 -16.22 -18.34
CA TYR A 466 63.08 -16.77 -18.38
C TYR A 466 62.19 -16.31 -17.21
N LYS A 467 62.80 -16.00 -16.05
CA LYS A 467 62.07 -15.53 -14.88
C LYS A 467 61.53 -14.12 -15.08
N ALA A 468 62.31 -13.22 -15.72
CA ALA A 468 61.84 -11.89 -16.07
C ALA A 468 60.75 -11.94 -17.13
N LEU A 469 60.84 -12.87 -18.10
CA LEU A 469 59.79 -13.08 -19.09
C LEU A 469 58.46 -13.54 -18.44
N SER A 470 58.49 -14.56 -17.60
CA SER A 470 57.33 -15.04 -16.84
C SER A 470 56.71 -13.96 -15.96
N THR A 471 57.52 -13.13 -15.34
CA THR A 471 57.06 -12.00 -14.52
C THR A 471 56.33 -10.93 -15.37
N LEU A 472 56.84 -10.67 -16.58
CA LEU A 472 56.18 -9.76 -17.53
C LEU A 472 54.87 -10.33 -18.06
N ASP A 473 54.84 -11.63 -18.38
CA ASP A 473 53.60 -12.32 -18.82
C ASP A 473 52.53 -12.26 -17.74
N THR A 474 52.84 -12.51 -16.48
CA THR A 474 51.92 -12.39 -15.36
C THR A 474 51.38 -10.95 -15.23
N LYS A 475 52.26 -9.95 -15.27
CA LYS A 475 51.87 -8.55 -15.19
C LYS A 475 50.97 -8.11 -16.36
N ILE A 476 51.32 -8.55 -17.58
CA ILE A 476 50.52 -8.25 -18.77
C ILE A 476 49.13 -8.88 -18.66
N THR A 477 49.06 -10.14 -18.24
CA THR A 477 47.78 -10.87 -18.04
C THR A 477 46.91 -10.18 -16.98
N GLU A 478 47.50 -9.73 -15.86
CA GLU A 478 46.78 -8.92 -14.85
C GLU A 478 46.26 -7.61 -15.42
N GLN A 479 47.14 -6.88 -16.16
CA GLN A 479 46.76 -5.59 -16.78
C GLN A 479 45.72 -5.76 -17.89
N GLU A 480 45.81 -6.80 -18.71
CA GLU A 480 44.81 -7.12 -19.73
C GLU A 480 43.46 -7.45 -19.10
N ARG A 481 43.47 -8.22 -18.01
CA ARG A 481 42.25 -8.52 -17.24
C ARG A 481 41.66 -7.25 -16.65
N GLU A 482 42.49 -6.32 -16.15
CA GLU A 482 42.03 -5.01 -15.72
C GLU A 482 41.49 -4.20 -16.92
N LEU A 483 42.19 -4.15 -18.04
CA LEU A 483 41.77 -3.40 -19.22
C LEU A 483 40.48 -3.93 -19.86
N THR A 484 40.31 -5.23 -19.93
CA THR A 484 39.06 -5.84 -20.43
C THR A 484 37.86 -5.39 -19.58
N LYS A 485 38.04 -5.28 -18.27
CA LYS A 485 37.03 -4.72 -17.38
C LYS A 485 36.76 -3.22 -17.66
N PHE A 486 37.75 -2.48 -18.10
CA PHE A 486 37.68 -1.04 -18.38
C PHE A 486 37.29 -0.69 -19.82
N GLU A 487 37.56 -1.54 -20.84
CA GLU A 487 37.13 -1.32 -22.24
C GLU A 487 35.59 -1.27 -22.32
N ASN A 488 34.93 -1.89 -21.39
CA ASN A 488 33.50 -1.78 -21.22
C ASN A 488 33.03 -0.33 -20.95
N ILE A 489 33.90 0.49 -20.38
CA ILE A 489 33.64 1.91 -20.07
C ILE A 489 33.88 2.81 -21.27
N LYS A 490 34.84 2.49 -22.14
CA LYS A 490 35.29 3.33 -23.27
C LYS A 490 34.28 3.40 -24.43
N GLN A 491 33.41 2.38 -24.59
CA GLN A 491 32.35 2.37 -25.61
C GLN A 491 31.19 3.33 -25.29
N VAL A 492 31.17 3.93 -24.12
CA VAL A 492 30.11 4.80 -23.63
C VAL A 492 30.07 6.16 -24.31
N GLN A 493 31.21 6.67 -24.82
CA GLN A 493 31.26 8.02 -25.37
C GLN A 493 30.47 8.29 -26.65
N SER A 494 30.02 7.25 -27.36
CA SER A 494 29.33 7.43 -28.66
C SER A 494 27.80 7.35 -28.64
N HIS A 495 27.18 6.96 -27.48
CA HIS A 495 25.74 6.64 -27.44
C HIS A 495 24.91 7.33 -26.35
N LEU A 496 25.44 8.35 -25.67
CA LEU A 496 24.69 9.10 -24.62
C LEU A 496 23.64 10.06 -25.21
N THR A 497 22.73 9.56 -26.04
CA THR A 497 21.72 10.41 -26.68
C THR A 497 20.28 10.18 -26.22
N THR A 498 20.04 9.22 -25.35
CA THR A 498 18.68 8.90 -24.97
C THR A 498 18.29 9.51 -23.62
N ASP A 499 17.22 10.28 -23.64
CA ASP A 499 16.56 10.72 -22.40
C ASP A 499 16.02 9.51 -21.63
N ILE A 500 16.22 9.52 -20.31
CA ILE A 500 15.64 8.50 -19.45
C ILE A 500 14.15 8.76 -19.34
N LYS A 501 13.35 7.77 -19.71
CA LYS A 501 11.92 7.79 -19.41
C LYS A 501 11.73 7.38 -17.96
N VAL A 502 11.08 8.22 -17.16
CA VAL A 502 10.68 7.90 -15.78
C VAL A 502 9.19 7.59 -15.76
N VAL A 503 8.83 6.47 -15.13
CA VAL A 503 7.44 6.04 -14.90
C VAL A 503 7.28 5.82 -13.39
N GLU A 504 6.22 6.37 -12.80
CA GLU A 504 5.92 6.17 -11.38
C GLU A 504 4.58 5.52 -11.19
N LEU A 505 4.52 4.59 -10.24
CA LEU A 505 3.32 3.87 -9.83
C LEU A 505 3.27 3.81 -8.30
N GLU A 506 2.08 3.75 -7.75
CA GLU A 506 1.84 3.63 -6.32
C GLU A 506 0.95 2.42 -6.04
N LEU A 507 1.41 1.56 -5.12
CA LEU A 507 0.66 0.41 -4.62
C LEU A 507 -0.10 0.81 -3.37
N LYS A 508 -1.40 0.63 -3.38
CA LYS A 508 -2.29 0.98 -2.28
C LYS A 508 -2.70 -0.22 -1.43
N SER A 509 -2.68 -1.42 -2.02
CA SER A 509 -3.11 -2.65 -1.34
C SER A 509 -2.11 -3.08 -0.28
N GLN A 510 -2.58 -3.35 0.94
CA GLN A 510 -1.75 -3.72 2.11
C GLN A 510 -1.92 -5.20 2.46
N PHE A 511 -0.80 -5.93 2.61
CA PHE A 511 -0.76 -7.38 2.89
C PHE A 511 -0.13 -7.73 4.25
N ARG A 512 0.42 -6.76 4.97
CA ARG A 512 0.95 -6.94 6.34
C ARG A 512 -0.08 -6.63 7.40
N CYS A 513 0.27 -6.97 8.64
CA CYS A 513 -0.56 -6.67 9.81
C CYS A 513 -2.00 -7.15 9.63
N ASN A 514 -2.19 -8.35 9.07
CA ASN A 514 -3.49 -8.92 8.71
C ASN A 514 -4.32 -8.04 7.77
N GLY A 515 -3.68 -7.18 6.97
CA GLY A 515 -4.36 -6.20 6.14
C GLY A 515 -5.00 -5.06 6.94
N SER A 516 -4.62 -4.88 8.21
CA SER A 516 -5.10 -3.78 9.04
C SER A 516 -4.37 -2.49 8.66
N ASP A 517 -4.91 -1.76 7.68
CA ASP A 517 -4.46 -0.40 7.35
C ASP A 517 -4.60 0.51 8.57
N ASN A 518 -5.62 0.26 9.40
CA ASN A 518 -5.89 1.05 10.59
C ASN A 518 -4.77 0.98 11.62
N TYR A 519 -4.19 -0.22 11.84
CA TYR A 519 -3.02 -0.33 12.71
C TYR A 519 -1.83 0.48 12.19
N LEU A 520 -1.55 0.40 10.88
CA LEU A 520 -0.44 1.15 10.30
C LEU A 520 -0.69 2.65 10.26
N ASN A 521 -1.91 3.08 9.97
CA ASN A 521 -2.30 4.49 10.04
C ASN A 521 -2.19 5.01 11.47
N TRP A 522 -2.70 4.25 12.47
CA TRP A 522 -2.52 4.58 13.88
C TRP A 522 -1.03 4.66 14.26
N LEU A 523 -0.23 3.69 13.82
CA LEU A 523 1.21 3.68 14.09
C LEU A 523 1.91 4.89 13.48
N ASP A 524 1.52 5.28 12.26
CA ASP A 524 2.04 6.46 11.58
C ASP A 524 1.62 7.75 12.29
N GLU A 525 0.37 7.87 12.74
CA GLU A 525 -0.07 9.00 13.56
C GLU A 525 0.71 9.08 14.87
N VAL A 526 0.87 7.97 15.61
CA VAL A 526 1.62 7.95 16.88
C VAL A 526 3.09 8.31 16.70
N LEU A 527 3.72 7.88 15.61
CA LEU A 527 5.15 8.11 15.38
C LEU A 527 5.45 9.47 14.74
N TYR A 528 4.58 9.99 13.86
CA TYR A 528 4.92 11.16 13.03
C TYR A 528 4.03 12.38 13.27
N ASN A 529 2.90 12.24 13.96
CA ASN A 529 2.07 13.39 14.26
C ASN A 529 2.75 14.25 15.34
N ASP A 530 3.13 15.44 14.97
CA ASP A 530 3.73 16.43 15.87
C ASP A 530 2.65 17.31 16.58
N SER A 531 1.36 16.97 16.39
CA SER A 531 0.21 17.57 17.08
C SER A 531 -0.63 16.47 17.74
N ALA A 532 -1.08 16.70 18.97
CA ALA A 532 -1.69 15.72 19.88
C ALA A 532 -2.99 15.01 19.43
N ASN A 533 -3.37 15.07 18.16
CA ASN A 533 -4.63 14.55 17.65
C ASN A 533 -4.42 13.22 16.93
N ILE A 534 -4.46 12.11 17.68
CA ILE A 534 -4.49 10.76 17.13
C ILE A 534 -5.94 10.32 17.04
N HIS A 535 -6.44 10.16 15.82
CA HIS A 535 -7.84 9.86 15.53
C HIS A 535 -8.07 8.41 15.12
N THR A 536 -7.05 7.76 14.58
CA THR A 536 -7.15 6.39 14.08
C THR A 536 -7.28 5.40 15.23
N SER A 537 -8.20 4.47 15.08
CA SER A 537 -8.39 3.32 15.96
C SER A 537 -8.36 2.04 15.11
N PHE A 538 -8.01 0.91 15.70
CA PHE A 538 -7.97 -0.38 15.02
C PHE A 538 -8.63 -1.49 15.86
N ASP A 539 -9.02 -2.56 15.18
CA ASP A 539 -9.68 -3.68 15.83
C ASP A 539 -8.64 -4.61 16.49
N ARG A 540 -8.86 -4.95 17.76
CA ARG A 540 -7.99 -5.85 18.50
C ARG A 540 -8.03 -7.28 17.94
N ASP A 541 -9.14 -7.68 17.36
CA ASP A 541 -9.29 -9.01 16.77
C ASP A 541 -8.62 -9.09 15.37
N GLU A 542 -8.47 -7.96 14.69
CA GLU A 542 -7.72 -7.88 13.42
C GLU A 542 -6.22 -7.87 13.66
N TYR A 543 -5.74 -7.13 14.67
CA TYR A 543 -4.32 -7.00 14.97
C TYR A 543 -4.07 -6.86 16.47
N GLU A 544 -3.33 -7.82 17.03
CA GLU A 544 -3.05 -7.85 18.46
C GLU A 544 -1.92 -6.89 18.82
N PHE A 545 -2.20 -5.89 19.64
CA PHE A 545 -1.18 -4.95 20.11
C PHE A 545 -1.17 -4.91 21.65
N GLY A 546 0.03 -4.83 22.24
CA GLY A 546 0.15 -4.77 23.69
C GLY A 546 1.38 -4.01 24.15
N ILE A 547 1.27 -3.36 25.31
CA ILE A 547 2.34 -2.56 25.92
C ILE A 547 2.68 -3.17 27.27
N TYR A 548 3.95 -3.50 27.46
CA TYR A 548 4.47 -4.12 28.67
C TYR A 548 5.36 -3.14 29.44
N ASP A 549 5.24 -3.16 30.77
CA ASP A 549 6.06 -2.33 31.67
C ASP A 549 7.34 -3.05 32.13
N ASN A 550 7.48 -4.32 31.79
CA ASN A 550 8.63 -5.14 32.12
C ASN A 550 9.12 -5.93 30.89
N PRO A 551 10.42 -5.88 30.55
CA PRO A 551 10.95 -6.54 29.36
C PRO A 551 10.89 -8.08 29.46
N LEU A 552 10.94 -8.66 30.67
CA LEU A 552 10.79 -10.09 30.88
C LEU A 552 9.35 -10.54 30.57
N ASN A 553 8.35 -9.74 30.93
CA ASN A 553 6.96 -10.04 30.59
C ASN A 553 6.72 -9.97 29.08
N LEU A 554 7.32 -9.01 28.39
CA LEU A 554 7.33 -8.96 26.91
C LEU A 554 7.95 -10.23 26.33
N TYR A 555 9.14 -10.64 26.84
CA TYR A 555 9.81 -11.85 26.39
C TYR A 555 8.96 -13.10 26.59
N ASN A 556 8.38 -13.25 27.77
CA ASN A 556 7.53 -14.42 28.09
C ASN A 556 6.29 -14.47 27.19
N LYS A 557 5.66 -13.32 26.91
CA LYS A 557 4.54 -13.25 25.95
C LYS A 557 4.99 -13.70 24.55
N ILE A 558 6.06 -13.15 24.04
CA ILE A 558 6.55 -13.50 22.70
C ILE A 558 7.00 -14.97 22.64
N LYS A 559 7.66 -15.46 23.67
CA LYS A 559 8.08 -16.87 23.75
C LYS A 559 6.89 -17.82 23.77
N SER A 560 5.79 -17.47 24.44
CA SER A 560 4.56 -18.27 24.45
C SER A 560 3.86 -18.31 23.09
N LEU A 561 4.15 -17.34 22.22
CA LEU A 561 3.62 -17.24 20.86
C LEU A 561 4.53 -17.90 19.80
N ASP A 562 5.77 -18.23 20.14
CA ASP A 562 6.69 -18.96 19.24
C ASP A 562 6.37 -20.46 19.28
N ASN A 563 5.73 -20.97 18.24
CA ASN A 563 5.36 -22.39 18.14
C ASN A 563 5.81 -22.94 16.78
N PRO A 564 7.08 -23.36 16.66
CA PRO A 564 7.63 -23.89 15.44
C PRO A 564 7.04 -25.25 15.01
N ASP A 565 6.40 -25.97 15.94
CA ASP A 565 5.80 -27.28 15.70
C ASP A 565 4.32 -27.21 15.27
N ALA A 566 3.73 -26.00 15.33
CA ALA A 566 2.37 -25.78 14.84
C ALA A 566 2.28 -25.94 13.31
N TYR A 567 1.11 -26.32 12.82
CA TYR A 567 0.85 -26.32 11.39
C TYR A 567 -0.34 -25.40 11.08
N PRO A 568 -0.12 -24.30 10.36
CA PRO A 568 1.17 -23.75 9.90
C PRO A 568 2.06 -23.31 11.07
N LYS A 569 3.38 -23.32 10.88
CA LYS A 569 4.35 -22.84 11.88
C LYS A 569 4.03 -21.42 12.31
N GLN A 570 4.09 -21.16 13.62
CA GLN A 570 3.92 -19.83 14.17
C GLN A 570 5.27 -19.30 14.68
N VAL A 571 5.72 -18.21 14.12
CA VAL A 571 7.04 -17.61 14.41
C VAL A 571 6.84 -16.30 15.17
N ALA A 572 7.47 -16.21 16.34
CA ALA A 572 7.50 -14.97 17.13
C ALA A 572 8.94 -14.60 17.49
N ARG A 573 9.29 -13.31 17.38
CA ARG A 573 10.67 -12.82 17.59
C ARG A 573 10.66 -11.53 18.41
N ILE A 574 11.81 -11.27 19.06
CA ILE A 574 12.08 -10.00 19.72
C ILE A 574 13.10 -9.21 18.93
N ALA A 575 12.83 -7.93 18.70
CA ALA A 575 13.77 -7.00 18.11
C ALA A 575 13.89 -5.75 18.97
N ALA A 576 15.00 -5.05 18.86
CA ALA A 576 15.25 -3.84 19.61
C ALA A 576 15.82 -2.71 18.76
N GLY A 577 15.64 -1.46 19.21
CA GLY A 577 16.41 -0.33 18.74
C GLY A 577 17.92 -0.59 18.93
N TYR A 578 18.74 -0.11 18.01
CA TYR A 578 20.18 -0.43 18.03
C TYR A 578 20.95 0.44 19.04
N CYS A 579 20.53 0.36 20.32
CA CYS A 579 21.06 1.16 21.42
C CYS A 579 22.21 0.48 22.17
N TRP A 580 22.31 -0.84 22.12
CA TRP A 580 23.31 -1.60 22.84
C TRP A 580 24.49 -1.98 21.93
N LYS A 581 25.66 -2.24 22.55
CA LYS A 581 26.83 -2.71 21.83
C LYS A 581 26.57 -4.12 21.29
N TRP A 582 26.93 -4.37 20.07
CA TRP A 582 26.91 -5.71 19.48
C TRP A 582 28.35 -6.25 19.43
N SER A 583 28.71 -7.05 20.43
CA SER A 583 30.09 -7.53 20.59
C SER A 583 30.44 -8.73 19.73
N THR A 584 29.46 -9.58 19.36
CA THR A 584 29.68 -10.89 18.71
C THR A 584 30.63 -11.81 19.48
N GLN A 585 30.94 -11.52 20.75
CA GLN A 585 31.84 -12.28 21.61
C GLN A 585 31.11 -13.42 22.31
N LEU A 586 31.88 -14.42 22.74
CA LEU A 586 31.41 -15.48 23.62
C LEU A 586 31.84 -15.16 25.05
N GLU A 587 31.07 -15.58 26.03
CA GLU A 587 31.45 -15.66 27.43
C GLU A 587 32.46 -16.79 27.64
N ASP A 588 33.13 -16.84 28.78
CA ASP A 588 34.13 -17.85 29.09
C ASP A 588 33.56 -19.28 29.08
N ASN A 589 32.29 -19.43 29.37
CA ASN A 589 31.57 -20.72 29.30
C ASN A 589 31.13 -21.09 27.86
N GLY A 590 31.43 -20.28 26.86
CA GLY A 590 31.09 -20.50 25.46
C GLY A 590 29.70 -19.95 25.04
N ASP A 591 28.90 -19.38 25.97
CA ASP A 591 27.63 -18.77 25.66
C ASP A 591 27.79 -17.45 24.90
N LEU A 592 26.74 -17.03 24.17
CA LEU A 592 26.68 -15.70 23.54
C LEU A 592 26.66 -14.63 24.64
N LYS A 593 27.47 -13.60 24.46
CA LYS A 593 27.46 -12.45 25.35
C LYS A 593 26.10 -11.74 25.29
N LYS A 594 25.51 -11.53 26.46
CA LYS A 594 24.23 -10.86 26.61
C LYS A 594 24.41 -9.34 26.58
N ASP A 595 24.50 -8.77 25.38
CA ASP A 595 24.76 -7.34 25.17
C ASP A 595 23.53 -6.44 25.38
N VAL A 596 22.32 -6.96 25.21
CA VAL A 596 21.08 -6.23 25.46
C VAL A 596 20.72 -6.40 26.95
N VAL A 597 21.00 -5.37 27.73
CA VAL A 597 20.80 -5.36 29.20
C VAL A 597 19.86 -4.25 29.62
N ILE A 598 18.79 -4.61 30.35
CA ILE A 598 17.77 -3.69 30.87
C ILE A 598 17.43 -4.13 32.28
N GLY A 599 18.04 -3.50 33.31
CA GLY A 599 17.92 -3.94 34.67
C GLY A 599 18.39 -5.39 34.83
N ASP A 600 17.51 -6.26 35.33
CA ASP A 600 17.78 -7.69 35.50
C ASP A 600 17.54 -8.51 34.23
N PHE A 601 16.94 -7.91 33.20
CA PHE A 601 16.73 -8.56 31.91
C PHE A 601 17.96 -8.45 31.03
N SER A 602 18.42 -9.60 30.49
CA SER A 602 19.56 -9.61 29.57
C SER A 602 19.41 -10.69 28.50
N MET A 603 19.69 -10.32 27.24
CA MET A 603 19.67 -11.22 26.08
C MET A 603 20.82 -10.93 25.11
N PRO A 604 21.32 -11.95 24.37
CA PRO A 604 22.29 -11.73 23.32
C PRO A 604 21.61 -11.16 22.06
N TRP A 605 22.37 -10.40 21.28
CA TRP A 605 22.00 -10.12 19.90
C TRP A 605 22.10 -11.36 19.03
N GLU A 606 21.39 -11.35 17.87
CA GLU A 606 21.63 -12.33 16.82
C GLU A 606 23.10 -12.36 16.40
N THR A 607 23.64 -13.54 16.08
CA THR A 607 25.09 -13.69 15.90
C THR A 607 25.48 -14.24 14.53
N ASN A 608 26.59 -13.74 14.00
CA ASN A 608 27.34 -14.32 12.89
C ASN A 608 28.54 -15.17 13.35
N ASN A 609 28.72 -15.38 14.66
CA ASN A 609 29.85 -16.12 15.19
C ASN A 609 29.74 -17.61 14.85
N VAL A 610 30.63 -18.09 13.98
CA VAL A 610 30.66 -19.49 13.50
C VAL A 610 30.94 -20.47 14.62
N ARG A 611 31.68 -20.08 15.66
CA ARG A 611 31.98 -20.96 16.82
C ARG A 611 30.73 -21.18 17.67
N ALA A 612 29.98 -20.14 17.92
CA ALA A 612 28.70 -20.26 18.61
C ALA A 612 27.73 -21.15 17.83
N ARG A 613 27.71 -21.11 16.50
CA ARG A 613 26.89 -21.99 15.68
C ARG A 613 27.22 -23.47 15.89
N GLY A 614 28.49 -23.83 16.06
CA GLY A 614 28.91 -25.24 16.19
C GLY A 614 28.51 -25.86 17.52
N ILE A 615 28.49 -25.09 18.62
CA ILE A 615 28.24 -25.58 19.98
C ILE A 615 26.77 -25.52 20.34
N PHE A 616 26.01 -24.54 19.86
CA PHE A 616 24.64 -24.24 20.27
C PHE A 616 23.63 -24.25 19.12
N ARG A 617 23.89 -24.96 18.05
CA ARG A 617 23.05 -25.02 16.85
C ARG A 617 21.57 -25.31 17.16
N ASP A 618 21.31 -26.08 18.19
CA ASP A 618 19.93 -26.46 18.60
C ASP A 618 19.31 -25.47 19.58
N LEU A 619 20.10 -24.57 20.20
CA LEU A 619 19.65 -23.63 21.22
C LEU A 619 19.55 -22.19 20.71
N TYR A 620 20.34 -21.85 19.69
CA TYR A 620 20.42 -20.50 19.13
C TYR A 620 20.24 -20.55 17.62
N ALA A 621 19.65 -19.50 17.06
CA ALA A 621 19.57 -19.35 15.61
C ALA A 621 21.00 -19.42 15.01
N SER A 622 21.12 -20.08 13.90
CA SER A 622 22.40 -20.38 13.25
C SER A 622 23.12 -19.13 12.77
N SER A 623 22.43 -18.06 12.43
CA SER A 623 23.04 -16.80 12.02
C SER A 623 22.07 -15.63 12.08
N ALA A 624 22.62 -14.40 12.09
CA ALA A 624 21.85 -13.17 11.90
C ALA A 624 21.08 -13.16 10.56
N ASP A 625 21.56 -13.88 9.55
CA ASP A 625 20.91 -13.96 8.23
C ASP A 625 19.64 -14.84 8.27
N THR A 626 19.51 -15.79 9.21
CA THR A 626 18.38 -16.73 9.33
C THR A 626 17.65 -16.66 10.66
N TRP A 627 18.07 -15.79 11.57
CA TRP A 627 17.50 -15.58 12.90
C TRP A 627 15.97 -15.46 12.89
N ALA A 628 15.42 -14.74 11.91
CA ALA A 628 13.98 -14.48 11.82
C ALA A 628 13.13 -15.74 11.59
N ILE A 629 13.69 -16.78 10.97
CA ILE A 629 12.95 -17.96 10.49
C ILE A 629 13.38 -19.29 11.13
N GLU A 630 14.59 -19.37 11.70
CA GLU A 630 15.09 -20.60 12.30
C GLU A 630 14.58 -20.82 13.73
N PRO A 631 14.37 -22.08 14.15
CA PRO A 631 14.14 -22.40 15.56
C PRO A 631 15.28 -21.87 16.44
N GLY A 632 14.96 -21.44 17.65
CA GLY A 632 15.95 -20.86 18.57
C GLY A 632 16.21 -19.37 18.40
N GLY A 633 15.75 -18.73 17.30
CA GLY A 633 15.83 -17.27 17.11
C GLY A 633 15.14 -16.48 18.22
N ILE A 634 14.19 -17.09 18.92
CA ILE A 634 13.50 -16.50 20.08
C ILE A 634 14.46 -16.24 21.27
N ASN A 635 15.58 -16.92 21.34
CA ASN A 635 16.59 -16.75 22.39
C ASN A 635 17.58 -15.60 22.11
N GLN A 636 17.41 -14.89 21.02
CA GLN A 636 18.23 -13.77 20.57
C GLN A 636 17.36 -12.57 20.24
N VAL A 637 17.92 -11.38 20.43
CA VAL A 637 17.28 -10.12 20.01
C VAL A 637 17.74 -9.76 18.60
N GLY A 638 16.81 -9.53 17.69
CA GLY A 638 17.12 -9.04 16.37
C GLY A 638 17.21 -7.53 16.31
N CYS A 639 17.88 -7.02 15.28
CA CYS A 639 17.96 -5.60 15.02
C CYS A 639 17.19 -5.21 13.74
N ILE A 640 17.11 -3.91 13.48
CA ILE A 640 16.47 -3.38 12.28
C ILE A 640 17.02 -3.97 10.97
N PHE A 641 18.31 -4.33 10.94
CA PHE A 641 18.96 -4.83 9.72
C PHE A 641 18.73 -6.31 9.45
N SER A 642 18.59 -7.10 10.51
CA SER A 642 18.34 -8.54 10.41
C SER A 642 16.90 -8.87 10.12
N ILE A 643 15.96 -7.99 10.51
CA ILE A 643 14.52 -8.21 10.30
C ILE A 643 13.99 -7.67 8.97
N GLN A 644 14.71 -6.73 8.33
CA GLN A 644 14.29 -6.19 7.04
C GLN A 644 14.26 -7.27 5.95
N GLY A 645 13.12 -7.37 5.26
CA GLY A 645 12.88 -8.41 4.25
C GLY A 645 12.17 -9.67 4.78
N PHE A 646 12.05 -9.82 6.11
CA PHE A 646 11.29 -10.91 6.73
C PHE A 646 9.95 -10.44 7.29
N GLU A 647 9.03 -11.38 7.38
CA GLU A 647 7.74 -11.26 8.02
C GLU A 647 7.61 -12.40 9.03
N ILE A 648 7.14 -12.08 10.22
CA ILE A 648 6.94 -13.01 11.33
C ILE A 648 5.52 -12.87 11.85
N ASP A 649 5.01 -13.86 12.55
CA ASP A 649 3.62 -13.80 13.02
C ASP A 649 3.45 -12.77 14.13
N TYR A 650 4.35 -12.77 15.12
CA TYR A 650 4.32 -11.83 16.22
C TYR A 650 5.70 -11.21 16.47
N ILE A 651 5.71 -9.91 16.71
CA ILE A 651 6.93 -9.16 17.03
C ILE A 651 6.85 -8.55 18.42
N GLY A 652 7.89 -8.77 19.23
CA GLY A 652 8.16 -7.98 20.42
C GLY A 652 9.18 -6.89 20.10
N VAL A 653 8.88 -5.64 20.40
CA VAL A 653 9.78 -4.52 20.10
C VAL A 653 10.21 -3.83 21.39
N ILE A 654 11.51 -3.77 21.61
CA ILE A 654 12.14 -3.03 22.71
C ILE A 654 12.54 -1.66 22.19
N LEU A 655 11.83 -0.61 22.63
CA LEU A 655 12.19 0.77 22.36
C LEU A 655 13.30 1.17 23.35
N GLY A 656 14.46 1.52 22.81
CA GLY A 656 15.65 1.86 23.58
C GLY A 656 15.67 3.34 24.00
N ASN A 657 16.85 3.76 24.51
CA ASN A 657 17.05 5.14 24.95
C ASN A 657 17.26 6.14 23.80
N ASP A 658 17.17 5.69 22.54
CA ASP A 658 17.29 6.50 21.33
C ASP A 658 15.99 7.20 20.94
N ILE A 659 14.87 6.87 21.62
CA ILE A 659 13.57 7.55 21.49
C ILE A 659 13.07 8.01 22.85
N LYS A 660 12.53 9.23 22.91
CA LYS A 660 11.93 9.82 24.11
C LYS A 660 10.65 10.56 23.79
N TYR A 661 9.85 10.77 24.83
CA TYR A 661 8.68 11.61 24.77
C TYR A 661 9.04 13.06 25.09
N ASP A 662 8.70 13.97 24.18
CA ASP A 662 8.80 15.42 24.37
C ASP A 662 7.47 15.95 24.91
N GLU A 663 7.47 16.36 26.19
CA GLU A 663 6.28 16.87 26.88
C GLU A 663 5.81 18.23 26.36
N LEU A 664 6.72 19.02 25.77
CA LEU A 664 6.38 20.36 25.29
C LEU A 664 5.62 20.31 23.96
N ASN A 665 6.02 19.38 23.11
CA ASN A 665 5.46 19.24 21.76
C ASN A 665 4.51 18.05 21.63
N ASP A 666 4.27 17.32 22.72
CA ASP A 666 3.43 16.12 22.79
C ASP A 666 3.75 15.07 21.71
N CYS A 667 5.01 14.82 21.44
CA CYS A 667 5.44 13.92 20.37
C CYS A 667 6.66 13.07 20.78
N LEU A 668 6.99 12.07 19.95
CA LEU A 668 8.17 11.23 20.15
C LEU A 668 9.38 11.82 19.40
N ILE A 669 10.49 12.00 20.08
CA ILE A 669 11.73 12.53 19.49
C ILE A 669 12.88 11.54 19.59
N GLY A 670 13.80 11.60 18.63
CA GLY A 670 15.06 10.86 18.66
C GLY A 670 16.10 11.55 19.53
N VAL A 671 16.84 10.78 20.30
CA VAL A 671 17.93 11.26 21.17
C VAL A 671 19.27 10.91 20.55
N THR A 672 19.99 11.91 20.04
CA THR A 672 21.27 11.75 19.37
C THR A 672 22.32 11.04 20.26
N GLY A 673 23.15 10.20 19.65
CA GLY A 673 24.22 9.46 20.32
C GLY A 673 23.78 8.16 21.00
N ASN A 674 22.49 7.89 21.13
CA ASN A 674 21.99 6.68 21.78
C ASN A 674 21.71 5.53 20.80
N ASN A 675 21.67 5.78 19.50
CA ASN A 675 21.58 4.73 18.49
C ASN A 675 22.90 4.60 17.73
N ARG A 676 23.39 3.37 17.56
CA ARG A 676 24.69 3.07 16.94
C ARG A 676 24.62 2.94 15.42
N ALA A 677 23.44 2.84 14.86
CA ALA A 677 23.23 2.72 13.43
C ALA A 677 22.89 4.05 12.77
N VAL A 678 22.21 4.93 13.51
CA VAL A 678 21.78 6.23 13.02
C VAL A 678 22.75 7.30 13.49
N THR A 679 23.42 7.94 12.55
CA THR A 679 24.36 9.04 12.82
C THR A 679 23.90 10.26 12.01
N SER A 680 23.47 11.31 12.69
CA SER A 680 23.15 12.58 12.07
C SER A 680 23.40 13.71 13.07
N ASN A 681 23.95 14.81 12.63
CA ASN A 681 24.13 16.03 13.42
C ASN A 681 22.87 16.92 13.40
N ASP A 682 21.92 16.63 12.51
CA ASP A 682 20.64 17.32 12.42
C ASP A 682 19.57 16.54 13.21
N ASN A 683 19.06 17.15 14.27
CA ASN A 683 18.07 16.53 15.17
C ASN A 683 16.75 16.14 14.47
N ARG A 684 16.30 16.89 13.46
CA ARG A 684 15.08 16.55 12.71
C ARG A 684 15.27 15.30 11.88
N THR A 685 16.37 15.25 11.14
CA THR A 685 16.73 14.07 10.34
C THR A 685 16.97 12.86 11.25
N TYR A 686 17.64 13.03 12.37
CA TYR A 686 17.85 11.98 13.35
C TYR A 686 16.52 11.44 13.90
N THR A 687 15.64 12.31 14.37
CA THR A 687 14.31 11.94 14.87
C THR A 687 13.51 11.17 13.82
N ARG A 688 13.50 11.65 12.58
CA ARG A 688 12.82 10.95 11.47
C ARG A 688 13.38 9.54 11.26
N HIS A 689 14.69 9.36 11.27
CA HIS A 689 15.30 8.04 11.09
C HIS A 689 15.01 7.09 12.26
N ILE A 690 14.97 7.59 13.50
CA ILE A 690 14.59 6.78 14.66
C ILE A 690 13.11 6.37 14.59
N ARG A 691 12.21 7.30 14.27
CA ARG A 691 10.78 7.01 14.05
C ARG A 691 10.61 5.96 12.94
N ASN A 692 11.32 6.09 11.81
CA ASN A 692 11.32 5.12 10.71
C ASN A 692 11.81 3.75 11.16
N ALA A 693 12.88 3.68 11.98
CA ALA A 693 13.40 2.42 12.50
C ALA A 693 12.35 1.68 13.33
N TYR A 694 11.69 2.37 14.25
CA TYR A 694 10.63 1.76 15.07
C TYR A 694 9.37 1.45 14.25
N ARG A 695 9.00 2.27 13.28
CA ARG A 695 7.93 1.94 12.32
C ARG A 695 8.21 0.61 11.60
N VAL A 696 9.43 0.44 11.12
CA VAL A 696 9.84 -0.80 10.46
C VAL A 696 9.75 -1.98 11.40
N LEU A 697 10.27 -1.86 12.63
CA LEU A 697 10.21 -2.94 13.63
C LEU A 697 8.77 -3.29 13.99
N MET A 698 7.94 -2.31 14.33
CA MET A 698 6.56 -2.51 14.79
C MET A 698 5.62 -3.01 13.67
N SER A 699 5.96 -2.82 12.39
CA SER A 699 5.19 -3.32 11.25
C SER A 699 5.62 -4.71 10.75
N ARG A 700 6.49 -5.45 11.46
CA ARG A 700 6.98 -6.78 11.03
C ARG A 700 6.09 -7.94 11.43
N GLY A 701 5.29 -7.78 12.49
CA GLY A 701 4.32 -8.79 12.90
C GLY A 701 3.15 -8.84 11.93
N LYS A 702 2.80 -10.04 11.46
CA LYS A 702 1.59 -10.23 10.64
C LYS A 702 0.33 -10.18 11.49
N LYS A 703 0.35 -10.79 12.68
CA LYS A 703 -0.80 -10.95 13.59
C LYS A 703 -0.78 -9.98 14.76
N GLY A 704 0.42 -9.55 15.20
CA GLY A 704 0.49 -8.65 16.33
C GLY A 704 1.89 -8.12 16.64
N CYS A 705 1.90 -7.02 17.37
CA CYS A 705 3.08 -6.33 17.86
C CYS A 705 2.93 -6.03 19.35
N PHE A 706 3.96 -6.35 20.12
CA PHE A 706 4.02 -6.06 21.54
C PHE A 706 5.24 -5.22 21.83
N ILE A 707 5.08 -4.19 22.66
CA ILE A 707 6.18 -3.25 22.91
C ILE A 707 6.55 -3.17 24.40
N TYR A 708 7.81 -2.88 24.64
CA TYR A 708 8.35 -2.37 25.88
C TYR A 708 9.22 -1.17 25.59
N SER A 709 9.19 -0.14 26.44
CA SER A 709 10.08 1.02 26.31
C SER A 709 10.96 1.19 27.54
N CYS A 710 12.25 1.49 27.30
CA CYS A 710 13.19 1.85 28.37
C CYS A 710 12.83 3.20 29.03
N ASP A 711 12.08 4.05 28.34
CA ASP A 711 11.53 5.28 28.90
C ASP A 711 10.04 5.08 29.27
N PRO A 712 9.68 5.14 30.58
CA PRO A 712 8.28 4.98 30.99
C PRO A 712 7.32 6.02 30.41
N LYS A 713 7.82 7.23 30.06
CA LYS A 713 7.00 8.29 29.45
C LYS A 713 6.61 7.93 28.02
N VAL A 714 7.47 7.23 27.29
CA VAL A 714 7.15 6.67 25.97
C VAL A 714 6.07 5.59 26.09
N SER A 715 6.18 4.67 27.08
CA SER A 715 5.13 3.70 27.35
C SER A 715 3.79 4.37 27.68
N ALA A 716 3.81 5.41 28.52
CA ALA A 716 2.62 6.18 28.89
C ALA A 716 2.01 6.90 27.68
N PHE A 717 2.84 7.45 26.78
CA PHE A 717 2.41 8.07 25.52
C PHE A 717 1.67 7.07 24.62
N PHE A 718 2.24 5.87 24.40
CA PHE A 718 1.55 4.83 23.63
C PHE A 718 0.25 4.37 24.30
N LYS A 719 0.23 4.16 25.62
CA LYS A 719 -0.99 3.77 26.36
C LYS A 719 -2.10 4.79 26.24
N ARG A 720 -1.79 6.08 26.34
CA ARG A 720 -2.74 7.18 26.21
C ARG A 720 -3.35 7.25 24.80
N ASN A 721 -2.56 6.96 23.78
CA ASN A 721 -2.94 7.07 22.39
C ASN A 721 -3.43 5.77 21.77
N LEU A 722 -3.51 4.68 22.56
CA LEU A 722 -4.03 3.41 22.10
C LEU A 722 -5.56 3.44 22.09
N ARG A 723 -6.15 3.29 20.92
CA ARG A 723 -7.59 3.27 20.73
C ARG A 723 -8.00 1.99 20.00
N TYR A 724 -8.81 1.19 20.68
CA TYR A 724 -9.46 0.04 20.08
C TYR A 724 -10.88 0.39 19.64
N HIS A 725 -11.33 -0.18 18.54
CA HIS A 725 -12.74 -0.23 18.24
C HIS A 725 -13.46 -1.12 19.25
N ILE A 726 -14.59 -0.64 19.75
CA ILE A 726 -15.55 -1.48 20.45
C ILE A 726 -16.35 -2.16 19.34
N ASN A 727 -16.18 -3.49 19.18
CA ASN A 727 -17.02 -4.27 18.29
C ASN A 727 -18.45 -4.22 18.85
N THR A 728 -19.28 -3.37 18.26
CA THR A 728 -20.73 -3.55 18.35
C THR A 728 -21.06 -4.62 17.32
N GLU A 729 -21.54 -5.77 17.79
CA GLU A 729 -22.11 -6.80 16.91
C GLU A 729 -23.07 -6.09 15.94
N TRP A 730 -22.85 -6.28 14.62
CA TRP A 730 -23.77 -5.77 13.63
C TRP A 730 -25.12 -6.47 13.86
N GLN A 731 -26.09 -5.69 14.23
CA GLN A 731 -27.49 -6.10 14.21
C GLN A 731 -28.07 -5.49 12.94
N PRO A 732 -28.81 -6.24 12.12
CA PRO A 732 -29.61 -5.60 11.09
C PRO A 732 -30.45 -4.53 11.81
N MET A 733 -30.43 -3.29 11.31
CA MET A 733 -31.34 -2.30 11.86
C MET A 733 -32.71 -2.93 11.84
N PRO A 734 -33.36 -3.13 12.99
CA PRO A 734 -34.70 -3.69 12.99
C PRO A 734 -35.52 -2.84 12.04
N MET A 735 -36.31 -3.47 11.19
CA MET A 735 -37.44 -2.78 10.51
C MET A 735 -38.06 -1.91 11.59
N ALA A 736 -38.03 -0.59 11.39
CA ALA A 736 -38.57 0.33 12.34
C ALA A 736 -39.99 -0.12 12.65
N ALA A 737 -40.20 -0.69 13.85
CA ALA A 737 -41.51 -0.61 14.45
C ALA A 737 -41.93 0.85 14.41
N GLU A 738 -43.17 1.16 14.10
CA GLU A 738 -43.66 2.53 14.04
C GLU A 738 -43.06 3.34 15.19
N PRO A 739 -42.37 4.45 14.90
CA PRO A 739 -41.55 5.12 15.90
C PRO A 739 -42.43 5.63 17.04
N GLU A 740 -42.23 5.07 18.23
CA GLU A 740 -42.54 5.82 19.45
C GLU A 740 -41.53 6.98 19.49
N TYR A 741 -41.97 8.14 19.08
CA TYR A 741 -41.18 9.38 19.12
C TYR A 741 -40.81 9.74 20.57
N LYS A 742 -39.64 9.32 21.02
CA LYS A 742 -39.00 9.85 22.23
C LYS A 742 -37.69 10.47 21.86
N GLY A 743 -37.73 11.78 21.62
CA GLY A 743 -36.61 12.69 21.60
C GLY A 743 -35.68 12.58 20.38
N PHE A 744 -35.37 13.75 19.80
CA PHE A 744 -34.32 14.01 18.80
C PHE A 744 -34.02 12.85 17.83
N SER A 745 -34.69 12.79 16.71
CA SER A 745 -34.26 12.01 15.56
C SER A 745 -33.95 12.96 14.42
N ASN A 746 -32.69 12.95 13.95
CA ASN A 746 -32.27 13.60 12.71
C ASN A 746 -32.86 12.88 11.47
N ILE A 747 -34.07 12.35 11.58
CA ILE A 747 -34.72 11.66 10.48
C ILE A 747 -35.37 12.72 9.59
N ILE A 748 -34.89 12.81 8.35
CA ILE A 748 -35.52 13.58 7.29
C ILE A 748 -36.65 12.72 6.72
N ILE A 749 -37.89 13.22 6.76
CA ILE A 749 -39.03 12.57 6.16
C ILE A 749 -39.43 13.27 4.86
N ASP A 750 -39.90 12.51 3.88
CA ASP A 750 -40.39 13.07 2.63
C ASP A 750 -41.76 13.76 2.73
N ASP A 751 -42.21 14.42 1.65
CA ASP A 751 -43.48 15.09 1.62
C ASP A 751 -44.67 14.15 1.77
N TYR A 752 -44.56 12.91 1.36
CA TYR A 752 -45.64 11.93 1.48
C TYR A 752 -45.83 11.50 2.95
N ASP A 753 -44.74 11.21 3.65
CA ASP A 753 -44.80 10.83 5.05
C ASP A 753 -45.17 12.04 5.94
N TYR A 754 -44.59 13.22 5.64
CA TYR A 754 -45.01 14.47 6.32
C TYR A 754 -46.52 14.74 6.19
N ASN A 755 -47.11 14.51 5.02
CA ASN A 755 -48.53 14.75 4.80
C ASN A 755 -49.44 13.77 5.56
N LYS A 756 -48.94 12.59 5.96
CA LYS A 756 -49.66 11.64 6.78
C LYS A 756 -49.59 11.91 8.28
N LEU A 757 -48.66 12.76 8.73
CA LEU A 757 -48.53 13.08 10.17
C LEU A 757 -49.75 13.86 10.67
N LYS A 758 -50.26 13.45 11.86
CA LYS A 758 -51.33 14.13 12.57
C LYS A 758 -50.83 15.40 13.24
N GLU A 759 -49.58 15.39 13.75
CA GLU A 759 -48.97 16.52 14.46
C GLU A 759 -47.78 17.04 13.64
N LYS A 760 -47.94 18.21 13.01
CA LYS A 760 -46.97 18.84 12.11
C LYS A 760 -46.20 20.01 12.77
N GLU A 761 -46.60 20.38 14.01
CA GLU A 761 -46.18 21.61 14.67
C GLU A 761 -44.66 21.70 14.94
N ASN A 762 -43.92 20.56 14.94
CA ASN A 762 -42.52 20.53 15.24
C ASN A 762 -41.63 20.22 14.01
N PHE A 763 -42.20 20.21 12.81
CA PHE A 763 -41.44 19.93 11.60
C PHE A 763 -41.19 21.21 10.80
N ILE A 764 -39.93 21.36 10.34
CA ILE A 764 -39.53 22.43 9.44
C ILE A 764 -38.84 21.85 8.21
N PRO A 765 -38.92 22.54 7.04
CA PRO A 765 -38.34 22.04 5.81
C PRO A 765 -36.83 22.00 5.86
N ILE A 766 -36.22 20.97 5.29
CA ILE A 766 -34.78 20.89 5.03
C ILE A 766 -34.52 21.02 3.55
N TYR A 767 -33.49 21.80 3.23
CA TYR A 767 -33.06 22.06 1.86
C TYR A 767 -31.60 21.63 1.67
N THR A 768 -31.26 21.19 0.46
CA THR A 768 -29.82 21.06 0.10
C THR A 768 -29.16 22.43 0.19
N LEU A 769 -27.87 22.50 0.51
CA LEU A 769 -27.17 23.78 0.59
C LEU A 769 -27.25 24.59 -0.70
N ARG A 770 -27.31 23.92 -1.88
CA ARG A 770 -27.53 24.54 -3.18
C ARG A 770 -28.93 25.11 -3.31
N ALA A 771 -29.92 24.41 -2.81
CA ALA A 771 -31.33 24.81 -2.86
C ALA A 771 -31.69 25.89 -1.86
N ALA A 772 -31.13 25.87 -0.66
CA ALA A 772 -31.36 26.86 0.39
C ALA A 772 -30.85 28.26 0.04
N CYS A 773 -30.11 28.38 -1.02
CA CYS A 773 -29.36 29.61 -1.33
C CYS A 773 -29.66 30.13 -2.75
N GLY A 774 -30.71 29.65 -3.43
CA GLY A 774 -31.26 30.27 -4.61
C GLY A 774 -31.82 31.66 -4.31
N ASP A 775 -32.23 32.40 -5.35
CA ASP A 775 -32.90 33.69 -5.23
C ASP A 775 -34.21 33.49 -4.45
N PHE A 776 -34.24 34.00 -3.21
CA PHE A 776 -35.38 33.78 -2.31
C PHE A 776 -36.67 34.44 -2.74
N ASP A 777 -36.65 35.31 -3.75
CA ASP A 777 -37.83 35.94 -4.33
C ASP A 777 -38.58 35.03 -5.31
N ASN A 778 -37.97 33.89 -5.74
CA ASN A 778 -38.61 32.90 -6.61
C ASN A 778 -38.56 31.49 -5.99
N LEU A 779 -39.61 31.17 -5.25
CA LEU A 779 -39.83 29.85 -4.60
C LEU A 779 -39.88 28.64 -5.55
N GLN A 780 -39.76 28.83 -6.85
CA GLN A 780 -39.96 27.79 -7.87
C GLN A 780 -38.68 26.97 -8.18
N ASP A 781 -37.49 27.42 -7.78
CA ASP A 781 -36.23 26.76 -8.11
C ASP A 781 -35.49 26.10 -6.91
N VAL A 782 -36.14 26.06 -5.73
CA VAL A 782 -35.55 25.52 -4.50
C VAL A 782 -36.02 24.09 -4.28
N GLU A 783 -35.13 23.10 -4.42
CA GLU A 783 -35.46 21.71 -4.13
C GLU A 783 -35.46 21.47 -2.62
N ARG A 784 -36.62 21.09 -2.09
CA ARG A 784 -36.76 20.66 -0.70
C ARG A 784 -36.36 19.20 -0.60
N GLU A 785 -35.44 18.91 0.31
CA GLU A 785 -34.98 17.54 0.59
C GLU A 785 -36.00 16.75 1.41
N GLY A 786 -36.74 17.45 2.27
CA GLY A 786 -37.77 16.84 3.13
C GLY A 786 -38.10 17.70 4.32
N TRP A 787 -38.47 17.08 5.45
CA TRP A 787 -38.92 17.71 6.68
C TRP A 787 -38.16 17.10 7.87
N VAL A 788 -37.75 17.93 8.81
CA VAL A 788 -37.01 17.54 10.03
C VAL A 788 -37.81 17.92 11.26
N ASN A 789 -37.91 16.98 12.21
CA ASN A 789 -38.49 17.25 13.51
C ASN A 789 -37.45 17.97 14.41
N VAL A 790 -37.75 19.21 14.79
CA VAL A 790 -36.91 20.06 15.63
C VAL A 790 -37.48 20.22 17.04
N SER A 791 -38.31 19.30 17.50
CA SER A 791 -38.81 19.30 18.87
C SER A 791 -37.66 19.25 19.85
N GLY A 792 -37.62 20.13 20.84
CA GLY A 792 -36.53 20.19 21.81
C GLY A 792 -35.37 21.13 21.49
N CYS A 793 -35.35 21.78 20.32
CA CYS A 793 -34.29 22.73 19.93
C CYS A 793 -34.32 24.07 20.66
N GLY A 794 -35.26 24.28 21.60
CA GLY A 794 -35.31 25.50 22.44
C GLY A 794 -35.95 26.72 21.77
N PHE A 795 -36.51 26.59 20.60
CA PHE A 795 -37.29 27.61 19.88
C PHE A 795 -38.66 27.06 19.44
N ARG A 796 -39.58 27.94 19.08
CA ARG A 796 -40.89 27.53 18.56
C ARG A 796 -40.81 27.41 17.04
N PRO A 797 -40.90 26.17 16.50
CA PRO A 797 -40.80 25.95 15.07
C PRO A 797 -41.94 26.63 14.29
N ASP A 798 -41.60 27.23 13.16
CA ASP A 798 -42.56 27.79 12.19
C ASP A 798 -42.02 27.44 10.79
N PRO A 799 -42.68 26.55 10.05
CA PRO A 799 -42.20 26.10 8.74
C PRO A 799 -42.11 27.21 7.68
N LEU A 800 -42.79 28.35 7.93
CA LEU A 800 -42.74 29.53 7.05
C LEU A 800 -41.61 30.48 7.39
N LYS A 801 -41.00 30.33 8.58
CA LYS A 801 -39.95 31.20 9.05
C LYS A 801 -38.61 30.49 9.19
N HIS A 802 -38.64 29.20 9.47
CA HIS A 802 -37.44 28.42 9.78
C HIS A 802 -37.23 27.35 8.71
N PHE A 803 -35.96 27.07 8.43
CA PHE A 803 -35.53 26.00 7.56
C PHE A 803 -34.21 25.40 8.03
N VAL A 804 -33.87 24.22 7.53
CA VAL A 804 -32.64 23.48 7.86
C VAL A 804 -31.78 23.33 6.63
N VAL A 805 -30.46 23.44 6.80
CA VAL A 805 -29.48 23.11 5.79
C VAL A 805 -28.37 22.26 6.40
N HIS A 806 -27.68 21.45 5.58
CA HIS A 806 -26.45 20.77 5.98
C HIS A 806 -25.27 21.73 5.92
N ALA A 807 -24.48 21.79 6.98
CA ALA A 807 -23.19 22.46 6.96
C ALA A 807 -22.20 21.61 6.15
N CYS A 808 -21.40 22.27 5.30
CA CYS A 808 -20.33 21.64 4.55
C CYS A 808 -19.01 22.37 4.79
N GLY A 809 -17.97 21.60 5.17
CA GLY A 809 -16.63 22.12 5.42
C GLY A 809 -16.40 22.59 6.85
N ASN A 810 -15.15 22.87 7.17
CA ASN A 810 -14.65 23.09 8.56
C ASN A 810 -14.41 24.56 8.91
N SER A 811 -14.78 25.50 8.05
CA SER A 811 -14.50 26.94 8.26
C SER A 811 -15.21 27.55 9.47
N MET A 812 -16.22 26.85 10.02
CA MET A 812 -17.00 27.31 11.16
C MET A 812 -16.76 26.53 12.45
N GLU A 813 -15.78 25.62 12.46
CA GLU A 813 -15.34 24.94 13.68
C GLU A 813 -14.74 25.94 14.70
N PRO A 814 -14.82 25.65 16.01
CA PRO A 814 -15.38 24.44 16.63
C PRO A 814 -16.90 24.52 16.88
N LYS A 815 -17.60 25.51 16.35
CA LYS A 815 -19.01 25.76 16.67
C LYS A 815 -20.00 25.02 15.75
N ILE A 816 -19.63 24.84 14.47
CA ILE A 816 -20.38 24.09 13.48
C ILE A 816 -19.41 23.16 12.76
N HIS A 817 -19.71 21.87 12.74
CA HIS A 817 -18.87 20.84 12.12
C HIS A 817 -19.43 20.43 10.77
N ASP A 818 -18.59 19.83 9.95
CA ASP A 818 -18.99 19.27 8.67
C ASP A 818 -20.11 18.22 8.86
N GLY A 819 -21.22 18.37 8.13
CA GLY A 819 -22.40 17.52 8.22
C GLY A 819 -23.42 17.89 9.29
N ASP A 820 -23.19 18.92 10.09
CA ASP A 820 -24.18 19.41 11.05
C ASP A 820 -25.46 19.91 10.37
N LEU A 821 -26.60 19.67 11.02
CA LEU A 821 -27.88 20.25 10.63
C LEU A 821 -28.05 21.62 11.31
N CYS A 822 -28.00 22.66 10.51
CA CYS A 822 -28.14 24.03 10.98
C CYS A 822 -29.53 24.59 10.71
N VAL A 823 -30.19 25.08 11.75
CA VAL A 823 -31.47 25.75 11.64
C VAL A 823 -31.25 27.24 11.41
N PHE A 824 -31.87 27.77 10.37
CA PHE A 824 -31.87 29.20 10.04
C PHE A 824 -33.28 29.78 10.08
N GLU A 825 -33.36 31.03 10.42
CA GLU A 825 -34.57 31.86 10.29
C GLU A 825 -34.44 32.81 9.09
N TRP A 826 -35.53 32.95 8.28
CA TRP A 826 -35.56 33.91 7.20
C TRP A 826 -35.35 35.33 7.72
N TYR A 827 -34.44 36.07 7.10
CA TYR A 827 -34.15 37.42 7.53
C TYR A 827 -35.29 38.39 7.15
N HIS A 828 -35.95 38.96 8.18
CA HIS A 828 -37.01 39.94 8.03
C HIS A 828 -36.61 41.39 8.41
N GLY A 829 -35.32 41.64 8.67
CA GLY A 829 -34.80 42.94 9.03
C GLY A 829 -34.15 42.98 10.43
N GLY A 830 -33.39 44.02 10.70
CA GLY A 830 -32.60 44.14 11.96
C GLY A 830 -31.11 44.12 11.77
N SER A 831 -30.35 44.09 12.86
CA SER A 831 -28.88 43.97 12.79
C SER A 831 -28.48 42.50 12.73
N ARG A 832 -27.58 42.16 11.79
CA ARG A 832 -26.98 40.83 11.65
C ARG A 832 -25.57 40.78 12.25
N ASN A 833 -25.09 41.89 12.78
CA ASN A 833 -23.73 42.01 13.30
C ASN A 833 -23.46 41.01 14.42
N GLY A 834 -22.51 40.10 14.23
CA GLY A 834 -22.17 39.06 15.20
C GLY A 834 -22.91 37.74 15.00
N GLU A 835 -23.97 37.74 14.14
CA GLU A 835 -24.76 36.54 13.86
C GLU A 835 -24.06 35.61 12.84
N ILE A 836 -24.38 34.31 12.92
CA ILE A 836 -23.99 33.34 11.91
C ILE A 836 -25.07 33.35 10.83
N VAL A 837 -24.66 33.61 9.60
CA VAL A 837 -25.57 33.77 8.47
C VAL A 837 -25.26 32.76 7.39
N LEU A 838 -26.29 32.28 6.68
CA LEU A 838 -26.19 31.61 5.40
C LEU A 838 -26.25 32.70 4.31
N THR A 839 -25.23 32.78 3.48
CA THR A 839 -25.12 33.83 2.46
C THR A 839 -24.67 33.30 1.13
N GLN A 840 -25.09 33.96 0.05
CA GLN A 840 -24.64 33.66 -1.31
C GLN A 840 -23.40 34.47 -1.64
N CYS A 841 -22.35 33.80 -2.11
CA CYS A 841 -21.14 34.43 -2.62
C CYS A 841 -21.20 34.57 -4.15
N ASN A 842 -20.84 35.76 -4.66
CA ASN A 842 -20.74 36.00 -6.11
C ASN A 842 -19.45 35.43 -6.74
N LYS A 843 -18.51 34.95 -5.95
CA LYS A 843 -17.31 34.22 -6.40
C LYS A 843 -17.46 32.77 -5.99
N SER A 844 -17.31 31.87 -6.95
CA SER A 844 -17.21 30.44 -6.65
C SER A 844 -15.96 30.22 -5.80
N ASP A 845 -16.15 29.82 -4.55
CA ASP A 845 -15.06 29.32 -3.72
C ASP A 845 -14.60 28.01 -4.35
N TYR A 846 -13.32 27.96 -4.74
CA TYR A 846 -12.78 26.88 -5.56
C TYR A 846 -12.66 25.54 -4.80
N ASP A 847 -12.75 25.53 -3.47
CA ASP A 847 -12.51 24.33 -2.67
C ASP A 847 -13.73 23.41 -2.51
N TYR A 848 -14.96 23.92 -2.61
CA TYR A 848 -16.17 23.09 -2.36
C TYR A 848 -17.30 23.25 -3.40
N GLY A 849 -17.13 24.00 -4.46
CA GLY A 849 -18.07 24.07 -5.61
C GLY A 849 -19.45 24.62 -5.28
N GLY A 850 -19.66 25.27 -4.13
CA GLY A 850 -20.94 25.83 -3.68
C GLY A 850 -20.98 27.35 -3.82
N ARG A 851 -22.10 27.88 -4.34
CA ARG A 851 -22.35 29.33 -4.38
C ARG A 851 -22.63 29.95 -2.99
N TYR A 852 -22.70 29.17 -1.93
CA TYR A 852 -23.31 29.55 -0.65
C TYR A 852 -22.47 29.10 0.52
N THR A 853 -22.31 29.98 1.51
CA THR A 853 -21.42 29.72 2.64
C THR A 853 -22.09 30.14 3.97
N ILE A 854 -21.75 29.42 5.03
CA ILE A 854 -22.11 29.79 6.42
C ILE A 854 -20.93 30.54 7.02
N LYS A 855 -21.16 31.78 7.44
CA LYS A 855 -20.11 32.63 8.01
C LYS A 855 -20.67 33.52 9.13
N LYS A 856 -19.79 34.06 9.98
CA LYS A 856 -20.14 35.07 10.96
C LYS A 856 -20.12 36.45 10.27
N TYR A 857 -21.26 37.15 10.31
CA TYR A 857 -21.43 38.46 9.67
C TYR A 857 -20.92 39.59 10.51
N SER A 858 -20.15 40.52 9.92
CA SER A 858 -19.87 41.82 10.50
C SER A 858 -20.01 42.93 9.45
N SER A 859 -20.42 44.09 9.85
CA SER A 859 -20.50 45.24 8.96
C SER A 859 -20.27 46.57 9.66
N LYS A 860 -19.69 47.52 8.92
CA LYS A 860 -19.58 48.92 9.33
C LYS A 860 -20.60 49.77 8.58
N LYS A 861 -21.41 50.49 9.30
CA LYS A 861 -22.39 51.41 8.74
C LYS A 861 -21.81 52.83 8.66
N VAL A 862 -22.03 53.50 7.56
CA VAL A 862 -21.76 54.92 7.37
C VAL A 862 -23.11 55.63 7.21
N TYR A 863 -23.29 56.70 7.97
CA TYR A 863 -24.52 57.53 7.91
C TYR A 863 -24.23 58.74 7.05
N GLU A 864 -25.15 59.03 6.12
CA GLU A 864 -25.11 60.23 5.28
C GLU A 864 -25.77 61.41 5.97
N GLU A 865 -25.53 62.64 5.49
CA GLU A 865 -26.04 63.86 6.10
C GLU A 865 -27.60 63.95 6.10
N ASP A 866 -28.28 63.19 5.23
CA ASP A 866 -29.74 63.15 5.15
C ASP A 866 -30.38 62.11 6.08
N GLY A 867 -29.56 61.39 6.88
CA GLY A 867 -29.97 60.33 7.81
C GLY A 867 -30.12 58.97 7.14
N ALA A 868 -29.84 58.83 5.84
CA ALA A 868 -29.69 57.57 5.18
C ALA A 868 -28.40 56.85 5.65
N TRP A 869 -28.34 55.55 5.54
CA TRP A 869 -27.15 54.79 5.86
C TRP A 869 -26.91 53.70 4.83
N HIS A 870 -25.64 53.39 4.60
CA HIS A 870 -25.23 52.23 3.80
C HIS A 870 -24.12 51.47 4.51
N HIS A 871 -23.89 50.23 4.11
CA HIS A 871 -22.77 49.48 4.60
C HIS A 871 -21.50 49.91 3.87
N ALA A 872 -20.54 50.49 4.57
CA ALA A 872 -19.24 50.83 4.00
C ALA A 872 -18.40 49.57 3.78
N GLU A 873 -18.58 48.60 4.65
CA GLU A 873 -17.82 47.35 4.62
C GLU A 873 -18.72 46.25 5.18
N VAL A 874 -18.72 45.06 4.52
CA VAL A 874 -19.35 43.83 4.99
C VAL A 874 -18.27 42.75 4.96
N THR A 875 -18.03 42.13 6.12
CA THR A 875 -17.03 41.06 6.26
C THR A 875 -17.72 39.79 6.74
N LEU A 876 -17.37 38.68 6.13
CA LEU A 876 -17.83 37.33 6.47
C LEU A 876 -16.67 36.57 7.08
N HIS A 877 -16.70 36.34 8.40
CA HIS A 877 -15.59 35.68 9.11
C HIS A 877 -15.80 34.18 9.25
N SER A 878 -14.73 33.45 9.07
CA SER A 878 -14.62 32.06 9.50
C SER A 878 -14.49 32.03 11.03
N LEU A 879 -14.98 31.00 11.69
CA LEU A 879 -14.76 30.78 13.13
C LEU A 879 -13.50 29.95 13.35
N ASN A 880 -13.11 29.16 12.38
CA ASN A 880 -11.90 28.37 12.41
C ASN A 880 -10.69 29.24 12.00
N PRO A 881 -9.70 29.42 12.90
CA PRO A 881 -8.55 30.27 12.64
C PRO A 881 -7.61 29.77 11.53
N ASP A 882 -7.77 28.53 11.07
CA ASP A 882 -7.00 27.96 9.95
C ASP A 882 -7.52 28.43 8.58
N TYR A 883 -8.64 29.15 8.55
CA TYR A 883 -9.24 29.72 7.33
C TYR A 883 -9.14 31.23 7.41
N ASP A 884 -8.24 31.83 6.62
CA ASP A 884 -8.15 33.28 6.46
C ASP A 884 -9.42 33.82 5.78
N ASP A 885 -9.88 34.97 6.28
CA ASP A 885 -11.08 35.68 5.81
C ASP A 885 -10.91 36.29 4.41
#